data_35cf5d40faf8385f03adc2e4ad8de4e6
#
_entry.id   35cf5d40faf8385f03adc2e4ad8de4e6
#
_cell.length_a   1.000
_cell.length_b   1.000
_cell.length_c   1.000
_cell.angle_alpha   90.00
_cell.angle_beta   90.00
_cell.angle_gamma   90.00
#
_symmetry.space_group_name_H-M   'P 1'
#
loop_
_entity.id
_entity.type
_entity.pdbx_description
1 polymer ?
#
loop_
_entity_poly.entity_id
_entity_poly.type
_entity_poly.pdbx_seq_one_letter_code
_entity_poly.pdbx_strand_id
1 'polypeptide(L)'
;MKTLTDTFSALRKKNRKNYTLYFICNFTALLLITAYSAILTSPTVLLVLPEGGDSRKQAMMIFALACIGCVIFTIYAGNIFFRMKSRELGIFLALGTSKKVLRNHLYKDTAITSLSASLLGTSLGIPFAWSIWQLFRLLVVDSTEMRLVLDFRCLLIPAAFILIILLFAFLLGRRTLYRTNIMDVVNEEHKNEPVRDVKPWYASVGILLMILGGTAGYFGPTIYQVVFRRFSSPFLPLLYIPLFIGLYMFLLHIVVRGFGNHKKHPYKGIISRSMMKFHGKQTVNNMMVIALLVAGGAFALFYIPTLQTSQAMQVKSTPYDYSFHYPIGQPVPGKEEIADLAKDYDLSIKDYKEEATILLGMSTTVERTTDDGKLYTVYEEFANEGTFLTASAFEFLTGQKTEVAPGTYKAISNEDETDTYWLTSDSDQIINMTTMKKLPVTFDGYLHYSLFSGRSNYYVLNDTDYENMEVGLGDEWKEHQILFNIDGEDNYEFADKLFHVFMDALGEKYAISSNYDRVVKYGRSVNGKSYFLDEPEYAADAKVDYADCDGSTFRFGWKYMPSFKMLDSTDFVRTTAVYLMLFFFITIICVMAALIICYTRSISIVLNNRYVFEDLKRLGASPAFLTKEVKAQTRKIFFTPSIIGMVAMYFFFSMIMYANDGTISFTEIASLLVCLALLFLLVLIIWIVYNATVRKMKQMLGIQQPKNMNRVMQVE
;
A
#
# COMPACT_ATOMS: atom_id res chain seq x y z
N MET A 1 -57.17 -7.93 -18.79
CA MET A 1 -56.08 -7.22 -19.53
C MET A 1 -54.86 -7.18 -18.68
N LYS A 2 -53.73 -7.75 -19.16
CA LYS A 2 -52.44 -7.62 -18.43
C LYS A 2 -52.01 -6.16 -18.47
N THR A 3 -51.79 -5.57 -17.33
CA THR A 3 -51.35 -4.17 -17.22
C THR A 3 -49.94 -4.03 -17.77
N LEU A 4 -49.54 -2.84 -18.15
CA LEU A 4 -48.17 -2.54 -18.63
C LEU A 4 -47.13 -2.94 -17.58
N THR A 5 -47.47 -2.82 -16.30
CA THR A 5 -46.69 -3.27 -15.15
C THR A 5 -46.47 -4.80 -15.12
N ASP A 6 -47.49 -5.58 -15.46
CA ASP A 6 -47.37 -7.06 -15.53
C ASP A 6 -46.44 -7.49 -16.64
N THR A 7 -46.49 -6.77 -17.78
CA THR A 7 -45.61 -7.03 -18.93
C THR A 7 -44.13 -6.74 -18.56
N PHE A 8 -43.86 -5.64 -17.87
CA PHE A 8 -42.50 -5.32 -17.38
C PHE A 8 -42.00 -6.34 -16.36
N SER A 9 -42.86 -6.82 -15.44
CA SER A 9 -42.50 -7.84 -14.46
C SER A 9 -42.17 -9.19 -15.11
N ALA A 10 -42.92 -9.58 -16.11
CA ALA A 10 -42.67 -10.78 -16.91
C ALA A 10 -41.34 -10.68 -17.68
N LEU A 11 -41.08 -9.50 -18.26
CA LEU A 11 -39.79 -9.23 -18.95
C LEU A 11 -38.59 -9.27 -18.00
N ARG A 12 -38.79 -8.72 -16.79
CA ARG A 12 -37.76 -8.79 -15.72
C ARG A 12 -37.44 -10.22 -15.35
N LYS A 13 -38.45 -11.10 -15.21
CA LYS A 13 -38.22 -12.54 -14.95
C LYS A 13 -37.48 -13.21 -16.10
N LYS A 14 -37.84 -12.91 -17.35
CA LYS A 14 -37.18 -13.47 -18.55
C LYS A 14 -35.72 -13.02 -18.66
N ASN A 15 -35.42 -11.74 -18.34
CA ASN A 15 -34.09 -11.13 -18.45
C ASN A 15 -33.34 -11.09 -17.10
N ARG A 16 -33.69 -11.98 -16.16
CA ARG A 16 -33.12 -12.03 -14.81
C ARG A 16 -31.58 -12.03 -14.79
N LYS A 17 -30.93 -12.65 -15.78
CA LYS A 17 -29.46 -12.71 -15.88
C LYS A 17 -28.80 -11.33 -16.00
N ASN A 18 -29.44 -10.38 -16.69
CA ASN A 18 -28.90 -9.03 -16.88
C ASN A 18 -28.97 -8.22 -15.58
N TYR A 19 -30.07 -8.36 -14.84
CA TYR A 19 -30.25 -7.75 -13.52
C TYR A 19 -29.29 -8.33 -12.49
N THR A 20 -29.09 -9.67 -12.54
CA THR A 20 -28.19 -10.35 -11.62
C THR A 20 -26.75 -9.83 -11.78
N LEU A 21 -26.29 -9.57 -13.00
CA LEU A 21 -24.96 -9.02 -13.24
C LEU A 21 -24.79 -7.63 -12.60
N TYR A 22 -25.74 -6.74 -12.86
CA TYR A 22 -25.73 -5.38 -12.31
C TYR A 22 -25.85 -5.39 -10.77
N PHE A 23 -26.71 -6.27 -10.24
CA PHE A 23 -26.90 -6.48 -8.82
C PHE A 23 -25.60 -6.95 -8.15
N ILE A 24 -24.94 -8.01 -8.69
CA ILE A 24 -23.69 -8.56 -8.13
C ILE A 24 -22.60 -7.48 -8.11
N CYS A 25 -22.51 -6.66 -9.16
CA CYS A 25 -21.52 -5.61 -9.23
C CYS A 25 -21.71 -4.56 -8.12
N ASN A 26 -22.91 -4.03 -7.96
CA ASN A 26 -23.20 -3.08 -6.89
C ASN A 26 -23.05 -3.70 -5.49
N PHE A 27 -23.52 -4.92 -5.32
CA PHE A 27 -23.38 -5.68 -4.09
C PHE A 27 -21.92 -5.85 -3.68
N THR A 28 -21.06 -6.30 -4.62
CA THR A 28 -19.64 -6.54 -4.33
C THR A 28 -18.90 -5.24 -4.03
N ALA A 29 -19.20 -4.15 -4.75
CA ALA A 29 -18.61 -2.84 -4.49
C ALA A 29 -18.92 -2.37 -3.06
N LEU A 30 -20.18 -2.43 -2.65
CA LEU A 30 -20.58 -2.01 -1.31
C LEU A 30 -20.08 -2.96 -0.21
N LEU A 31 -20.05 -4.25 -0.47
CA LEU A 31 -19.49 -5.24 0.46
C LEU A 31 -18.01 -4.92 0.76
N LEU A 32 -17.22 -4.69 -0.28
CA LEU A 32 -15.79 -4.41 -0.13
C LEU A 32 -15.52 -3.05 0.51
N ILE A 33 -16.24 -2.00 0.10
CA ILE A 33 -16.09 -0.66 0.68
C ILE A 33 -16.52 -0.64 2.14
N THR A 34 -17.62 -1.29 2.48
CA THR A 34 -18.09 -1.36 3.87
C THR A 34 -17.12 -2.13 4.74
N ALA A 35 -16.61 -3.26 4.25
CA ALA A 35 -15.65 -4.06 4.98
C ALA A 35 -14.36 -3.29 5.26
N TYR A 36 -13.82 -2.60 4.24
CA TYR A 36 -12.62 -1.79 4.42
C TYR A 36 -12.87 -0.58 5.34
N SER A 37 -14.00 0.11 5.16
CA SER A 37 -14.38 1.22 6.02
C SER A 37 -14.51 0.79 7.49
N ALA A 38 -15.11 -0.38 7.76
CA ALA A 38 -15.25 -0.92 9.10
C ALA A 38 -13.90 -1.18 9.79
N ILE A 39 -12.88 -1.61 9.02
CA ILE A 39 -11.54 -1.84 9.54
C ILE A 39 -10.80 -0.53 9.73
N LEU A 40 -10.80 0.35 8.73
CA LEU A 40 -10.07 1.62 8.78
C LEU A 40 -10.57 2.56 9.88
N THR A 41 -11.86 2.51 10.22
CA THR A 41 -12.45 3.32 11.28
C THR A 41 -12.50 2.63 12.64
N SER A 42 -11.99 1.40 12.74
CA SER A 42 -11.92 0.69 14.02
C SER A 42 -10.98 1.42 14.99
N PRO A 43 -11.40 1.67 16.24
CA PRO A 43 -10.53 2.27 17.25
C PRO A 43 -9.20 1.51 17.39
N THR A 44 -9.21 0.19 17.33
CA THR A 44 -8.00 -0.65 17.38
C THR A 44 -7.01 -0.33 16.26
N VAL A 45 -7.50 -0.04 15.05
CA VAL A 45 -6.66 0.35 13.90
C VAL A 45 -6.21 1.80 14.03
N LEU A 46 -7.07 2.67 14.54
CA LEU A 46 -6.75 4.10 14.71
C LEU A 46 -5.71 4.32 15.81
N LEU A 47 -5.64 3.50 16.84
CA LEU A 47 -4.59 3.51 17.86
C LEU A 47 -3.20 3.23 17.25
N VAL A 48 -3.14 2.34 16.27
CA VAL A 48 -1.88 2.00 15.57
C VAL A 48 -1.53 3.01 14.47
N LEU A 49 -2.52 3.71 13.92
CA LEU A 49 -2.37 4.71 12.86
C LEU A 49 -2.62 6.12 13.42
N PRO A 50 -1.60 6.78 13.98
CA PRO A 50 -1.79 8.08 14.66
C PRO A 50 -2.30 9.16 13.71
N GLU A 51 -2.99 10.15 14.27
CA GLU A 51 -3.45 11.32 13.51
C GLU A 51 -2.24 12.11 12.98
N GLY A 52 -2.31 12.49 11.69
CA GLY A 52 -1.21 13.19 11.03
C GLY A 52 -0.08 12.28 10.53
N GLY A 53 0.03 11.03 10.98
CA GLY A 53 1.06 10.09 10.56
C GLY A 53 1.00 9.74 9.07
N ASP A 54 2.16 9.53 8.45
CA ASP A 54 2.24 9.20 7.03
C ASP A 54 1.61 7.85 6.69
N SER A 55 1.64 6.93 7.63
CA SER A 55 0.99 5.63 7.54
C SER A 55 -0.52 5.73 7.39
N ARG A 56 -1.16 6.60 8.19
CA ARG A 56 -2.60 6.86 8.09
C ARG A 56 -2.94 7.55 6.78
N LYS A 57 -2.11 8.51 6.33
CA LYS A 57 -2.27 9.18 5.03
C LYS A 57 -2.16 8.17 3.89
N GLN A 58 -1.18 7.26 3.93
CA GLN A 58 -1.03 6.19 2.93
C GLN A 58 -2.25 5.25 2.91
N ALA A 59 -2.69 4.74 4.06
CA ALA A 59 -3.88 3.90 4.17
C ALA A 59 -5.13 4.58 3.60
N MET A 60 -5.31 5.88 3.91
CA MET A 60 -6.41 6.70 3.36
C MET A 60 -6.30 6.89 1.84
N MET A 61 -5.11 7.19 1.30
CA MET A 61 -4.91 7.35 -0.15
C MET A 61 -5.19 6.05 -0.90
N ILE A 62 -4.76 4.91 -0.38
CA ILE A 62 -4.99 3.62 -0.99
C ILE A 62 -6.48 3.25 -0.94
N PHE A 63 -7.16 3.55 0.17
CA PHE A 63 -8.60 3.38 0.26
C PHE A 63 -9.36 4.25 -0.74
N ALA A 64 -8.96 5.52 -0.90
CA ALA A 64 -9.53 6.41 -1.91
C ALA A 64 -9.35 5.84 -3.33
N LEU A 65 -8.17 5.29 -3.64
CA LEU A 65 -7.92 4.63 -4.93
C LEU A 65 -8.82 3.40 -5.14
N ALA A 66 -9.01 2.59 -4.10
CA ALA A 66 -9.91 1.44 -4.14
C ALA A 66 -11.38 1.88 -4.35
N CYS A 67 -11.82 2.95 -3.68
CA CYS A 67 -13.14 3.55 -3.89
C CYS A 67 -13.31 4.05 -5.34
N ILE A 68 -12.33 4.73 -5.90
CA ILE A 68 -12.32 5.16 -7.31
C ILE A 68 -12.44 3.95 -8.24
N GLY A 69 -11.70 2.88 -7.99
CA GLY A 69 -11.80 1.61 -8.72
C GLY A 69 -13.22 1.02 -8.67
N CYS A 70 -13.84 1.01 -7.50
CA CYS A 70 -15.22 0.55 -7.31
C CYS A 70 -16.24 1.45 -8.04
N VAL A 71 -16.05 2.77 -8.06
CA VAL A 71 -16.89 3.70 -8.84
C VAL A 71 -16.79 3.40 -10.34
N ILE A 72 -15.59 3.31 -10.87
CA ILE A 72 -15.35 3.01 -12.30
C ILE A 72 -16.01 1.69 -12.69
N PHE A 73 -15.80 0.65 -11.89
CA PHE A 73 -16.38 -0.66 -12.08
C PHE A 73 -17.91 -0.65 -12.03
N THR A 74 -18.51 0.08 -11.08
CA THR A 74 -19.97 0.21 -10.95
C THR A 74 -20.58 0.98 -12.12
N ILE A 75 -19.95 2.08 -12.56
CA ILE A 75 -20.35 2.82 -13.77
C ILE A 75 -20.30 1.93 -15.00
N TYR A 76 -19.26 1.11 -15.11
CA TYR A 76 -19.09 0.17 -16.21
C TYR A 76 -20.21 -0.89 -16.23
N ALA A 77 -20.51 -1.49 -15.08
CA ALA A 77 -21.63 -2.43 -14.94
C ALA A 77 -22.97 -1.79 -15.30
N GLY A 78 -23.18 -0.53 -14.87
CA GLY A 78 -24.33 0.29 -15.24
C GLY A 78 -24.43 0.50 -16.75
N ASN A 79 -23.35 0.87 -17.41
CA ASN A 79 -23.33 1.05 -18.87
C ASN A 79 -23.75 -0.24 -19.63
N ILE A 80 -23.28 -1.40 -19.18
CA ILE A 80 -23.69 -2.69 -19.78
C ILE A 80 -25.19 -2.93 -19.56
N PHE A 81 -25.66 -2.73 -18.33
CA PHE A 81 -27.06 -2.90 -17.97
C PHE A 81 -27.99 -2.01 -18.80
N PHE A 82 -27.68 -0.72 -18.89
CA PHE A 82 -28.48 0.24 -19.66
C PHE A 82 -28.44 -0.02 -21.17
N ARG A 83 -27.31 -0.49 -21.70
CA ARG A 83 -27.22 -0.90 -23.11
C ARG A 83 -28.12 -2.08 -23.44
N MET A 84 -28.21 -3.06 -22.54
CA MET A 84 -29.17 -4.17 -22.72
C MET A 84 -30.62 -3.72 -22.57
N LYS A 85 -30.87 -2.74 -21.70
CA LYS A 85 -32.21 -2.14 -21.50
C LYS A 85 -32.64 -1.25 -22.67
N SER A 86 -31.72 -0.62 -23.39
CA SER A 86 -32.07 0.26 -24.52
C SER A 86 -32.87 -0.49 -25.60
N ARG A 87 -32.55 -1.75 -25.85
CA ARG A 87 -33.30 -2.61 -26.78
C ARG A 87 -34.73 -2.83 -26.31
N GLU A 88 -34.97 -3.15 -25.04
CA GLU A 88 -36.29 -3.30 -24.46
C GLU A 88 -37.09 -2.00 -24.57
N LEU A 89 -36.47 -0.87 -24.19
CA LEU A 89 -37.06 0.44 -24.25
C LEU A 89 -37.47 0.85 -25.67
N GLY A 90 -36.65 0.51 -26.67
CA GLY A 90 -36.91 0.78 -28.05
C GLY A 90 -38.12 0.01 -28.61
N ILE A 91 -38.28 -1.26 -28.21
CA ILE A 91 -39.47 -2.05 -28.57
C ILE A 91 -40.75 -1.40 -28.01
N PHE A 92 -40.73 -0.96 -26.74
CA PHE A 92 -41.89 -0.27 -26.16
C PHE A 92 -42.17 1.09 -26.79
N LEU A 93 -41.12 1.82 -27.21
CA LEU A 93 -41.30 3.07 -27.97
C LEU A 93 -41.92 2.79 -29.33
N ALA A 94 -41.52 1.72 -30.03
CA ALA A 94 -42.12 1.32 -31.30
C ALA A 94 -43.59 0.89 -31.14
N LEU A 95 -43.98 0.36 -29.98
CA LEU A 95 -45.35 0.01 -29.62
C LEU A 95 -46.17 1.22 -29.12
N GLY A 96 -45.63 2.47 -29.19
CA GLY A 96 -46.33 3.70 -28.88
C GLY A 96 -46.30 4.12 -27.39
N THR A 97 -45.47 3.48 -26.54
CA THR A 97 -45.38 3.88 -25.13
C THR A 97 -44.66 5.23 -24.99
N SER A 98 -45.19 6.16 -24.20
CA SER A 98 -44.59 7.48 -24.03
C SER A 98 -43.25 7.44 -23.30
N LYS A 99 -42.30 8.29 -23.70
CA LYS A 99 -40.96 8.41 -23.06
C LYS A 99 -41.05 8.71 -21.56
N LYS A 100 -42.10 9.42 -21.10
CA LYS A 100 -42.30 9.77 -19.68
C LYS A 100 -42.58 8.52 -18.82
N VAL A 101 -43.47 7.64 -19.30
CA VAL A 101 -43.82 6.38 -18.62
C VAL A 101 -42.58 5.46 -18.55
N LEU A 102 -41.86 5.31 -19.66
CA LEU A 102 -40.66 4.50 -19.73
C LEU A 102 -39.57 5.02 -18.81
N ARG A 103 -39.38 6.34 -18.73
CA ARG A 103 -38.45 6.98 -17.82
C ARG A 103 -38.70 6.63 -16.36
N ASN A 104 -39.94 6.82 -15.92
CA ASN A 104 -40.32 6.59 -14.54
C ASN A 104 -40.15 5.11 -14.17
N HIS A 105 -40.50 4.21 -15.08
CA HIS A 105 -40.32 2.77 -14.86
C HIS A 105 -38.83 2.38 -14.80
N LEU A 106 -38.01 2.90 -15.73
CA LEU A 106 -36.57 2.65 -15.76
C LEU A 106 -35.90 3.13 -14.47
N TYR A 107 -36.20 4.33 -14.00
CA TYR A 107 -35.63 4.86 -12.78
C TYR A 107 -36.02 4.06 -11.53
N LYS A 108 -37.33 3.71 -11.42
CA LYS A 108 -37.81 2.87 -10.33
C LYS A 108 -37.13 1.50 -10.30
N ASP A 109 -37.04 0.86 -11.45
CA ASP A 109 -36.45 -0.47 -11.59
C ASP A 109 -34.95 -0.46 -11.27
N THR A 110 -34.23 0.55 -11.76
CA THR A 110 -32.79 0.73 -11.50
C THR A 110 -32.52 1.10 -10.04
N ALA A 111 -33.32 2.01 -9.47
CA ALA A 111 -33.17 2.42 -8.07
C ALA A 111 -33.39 1.25 -7.10
N ILE A 112 -34.46 0.47 -7.32
CA ILE A 112 -34.77 -0.69 -6.49
C ILE A 112 -33.62 -1.72 -6.58
N THR A 113 -33.10 -1.98 -7.79
CA THR A 113 -32.01 -2.95 -7.98
C THR A 113 -30.71 -2.47 -7.34
N SER A 114 -30.36 -1.18 -7.53
CA SER A 114 -29.16 -0.59 -6.92
C SER A 114 -29.28 -0.54 -5.41
N LEU A 115 -30.39 -0.06 -4.88
CA LEU A 115 -30.59 0.09 -3.44
C LEU A 115 -30.62 -1.26 -2.72
N SER A 116 -31.31 -2.26 -3.26
CA SER A 116 -31.35 -3.61 -2.68
C SER A 116 -29.97 -4.27 -2.68
N ALA A 117 -29.21 -4.13 -3.78
CA ALA A 117 -27.84 -4.63 -3.86
C ALA A 117 -26.92 -3.91 -2.87
N SER A 118 -27.05 -2.59 -2.77
CA SER A 118 -26.25 -1.76 -1.87
C SER A 118 -26.52 -2.05 -0.41
N LEU A 119 -27.77 -2.13 -0.01
CA LEU A 119 -28.16 -2.44 1.37
C LEU A 119 -27.67 -3.84 1.80
N LEU A 120 -27.84 -4.84 0.92
CA LEU A 120 -27.32 -6.18 1.19
C LEU A 120 -25.78 -6.20 1.24
N GLY A 121 -25.11 -5.46 0.36
CA GLY A 121 -23.65 -5.32 0.37
C GLY A 121 -23.14 -4.70 1.66
N THR A 122 -23.76 -3.60 2.09
CA THR A 122 -23.42 -2.93 3.37
C THR A 122 -23.69 -3.84 4.55
N SER A 123 -24.85 -4.51 4.62
CA SER A 123 -25.19 -5.40 5.74
C SER A 123 -24.22 -6.61 5.84
N LEU A 124 -23.81 -7.18 4.71
CA LEU A 124 -22.86 -8.31 4.71
C LEU A 124 -21.39 -7.86 4.73
N GLY A 125 -21.10 -6.60 4.47
CA GLY A 125 -19.75 -6.05 4.53
C GLY A 125 -19.16 -6.10 5.93
N ILE A 126 -19.94 -5.86 6.97
CA ILE A 126 -19.52 -5.93 8.37
C ILE A 126 -19.14 -7.37 8.79
N PRO A 127 -20.00 -8.39 8.61
CA PRO A 127 -19.62 -9.78 8.86
C PRO A 127 -18.42 -10.25 8.03
N PHE A 128 -18.29 -9.75 6.79
CA PHE A 128 -17.16 -10.04 5.93
C PHE A 128 -15.85 -9.44 6.49
N ALA A 129 -15.87 -8.19 6.96
CA ALA A 129 -14.74 -7.57 7.66
C ALA A 129 -14.33 -8.39 8.88
N TRP A 130 -15.30 -8.79 9.71
CA TRP A 130 -15.06 -9.61 10.89
C TRP A 130 -14.46 -10.98 10.51
N SER A 131 -14.95 -11.62 9.46
CA SER A 131 -14.44 -12.92 9.01
C SER A 131 -12.99 -12.82 8.54
N ILE A 132 -12.63 -11.75 7.81
CA ILE A 132 -11.25 -11.52 7.38
C ILE A 132 -10.36 -11.19 8.58
N TRP A 133 -10.85 -10.38 9.52
CA TRP A 133 -10.14 -10.08 10.76
C TRP A 133 -9.81 -11.37 11.53
N GLN A 134 -10.77 -12.28 11.70
CA GLN A 134 -10.54 -13.57 12.35
C GLN A 134 -9.56 -14.46 11.58
N LEU A 135 -9.68 -14.51 10.26
CA LEU A 135 -8.76 -15.27 9.41
C LEU A 135 -7.32 -14.73 9.52
N PHE A 136 -7.17 -13.40 9.52
CA PHE A 136 -5.89 -12.75 9.67
C PHE A 136 -5.27 -13.02 11.05
N ARG A 137 -6.07 -12.92 12.10
CA ARG A 137 -5.67 -13.24 13.46
C ARG A 137 -5.22 -14.70 13.63
N LEU A 138 -5.89 -15.62 12.96
CA LEU A 138 -5.55 -17.05 13.00
C LEU A 138 -4.24 -17.36 12.26
N LEU A 139 -3.95 -16.64 11.16
CA LEU A 139 -2.84 -16.98 10.25
C LEU A 139 -1.57 -16.18 10.49
N VAL A 140 -1.67 -14.99 11.05
CA VAL A 140 -0.56 -14.02 11.08
C VAL A 140 -0.21 -13.60 12.50
N VAL A 141 -1.18 -13.35 13.37
CA VAL A 141 -0.97 -12.81 14.72
C VAL A 141 -1.94 -13.45 15.70
N ASP A 142 -1.43 -14.24 16.63
CA ASP A 142 -2.23 -14.77 17.74
C ASP A 142 -2.25 -13.77 18.91
N SER A 143 -2.92 -12.64 18.70
CA SER A 143 -3.13 -11.66 19.78
C SER A 143 -4.59 -11.67 20.23
N THR A 144 -4.82 -12.07 21.48
CA THR A 144 -6.15 -12.03 22.12
C THR A 144 -6.67 -10.60 22.31
N GLU A 145 -5.78 -9.62 22.34
CA GLU A 145 -6.06 -8.21 22.63
C GLU A 145 -6.58 -7.43 21.41
N MET A 146 -6.22 -7.82 20.20
CA MET A 146 -6.69 -7.15 18.99
C MET A 146 -8.13 -7.56 18.63
N ARG A 147 -9.11 -6.89 19.21
CA ARG A 147 -10.53 -7.08 18.85
C ARG A 147 -10.96 -6.02 17.84
N LEU A 148 -11.68 -6.44 16.79
CA LEU A 148 -12.32 -5.50 15.89
C LEU A 148 -13.47 -4.79 16.61
N VAL A 149 -13.26 -3.56 17.02
CA VAL A 149 -14.28 -2.69 17.58
C VAL A 149 -14.93 -1.91 16.44
N LEU A 150 -16.24 -1.98 16.32
CA LEU A 150 -16.98 -1.28 15.27
C LEU A 150 -17.40 0.11 15.74
N ASP A 151 -16.97 1.14 14.99
CA ASP A 151 -17.47 2.50 15.16
C ASP A 151 -18.60 2.77 14.15
N PHE A 152 -19.64 3.49 14.58
CA PHE A 152 -20.73 3.92 13.72
C PHE A 152 -20.25 4.73 12.49
N ARG A 153 -19.13 5.42 12.60
CA ARG A 153 -18.49 6.16 11.51
C ARG A 153 -18.18 5.30 10.28
N CYS A 154 -18.04 3.98 10.45
CA CYS A 154 -17.80 3.04 9.35
C CYS A 154 -18.92 3.05 8.28
N LEU A 155 -20.14 3.48 8.62
CA LEU A 155 -21.26 3.54 7.70
C LEU A 155 -21.32 4.82 6.87
N LEU A 156 -20.58 5.87 7.21
CA LEU A 156 -20.60 7.16 6.49
C LEU A 156 -20.11 7.03 5.05
N ILE A 157 -19.00 6.33 4.86
CA ILE A 157 -18.41 6.14 3.52
C ILE A 157 -19.28 5.26 2.62
N PRO A 158 -19.78 4.08 3.07
CA PRO A 158 -20.77 3.32 2.30
C PRO A 158 -22.02 4.11 1.97
N ALA A 159 -22.57 4.92 2.90
CA ALA A 159 -23.72 5.75 2.65
C ALA A 159 -23.46 6.78 1.54
N ALA A 160 -22.34 7.49 1.57
CA ALA A 160 -21.92 8.39 0.51
C ALA A 160 -21.76 7.64 -0.84
N PHE A 161 -21.21 6.44 -0.80
CA PHE A 161 -21.04 5.62 -2.02
C PHE A 161 -22.37 5.15 -2.60
N ILE A 162 -23.37 4.83 -1.79
CA ILE A 162 -24.74 4.54 -2.25
C ILE A 162 -25.34 5.72 -3.01
N LEU A 163 -25.16 6.95 -2.49
CA LEU A 163 -25.61 8.16 -3.17
C LEU A 163 -24.90 8.34 -4.52
N ILE A 164 -23.60 8.09 -4.58
CA ILE A 164 -22.82 8.15 -5.83
C ILE A 164 -23.35 7.13 -6.85
N ILE A 165 -23.60 5.88 -6.44
CA ILE A 165 -24.18 4.85 -7.32
C ILE A 165 -25.53 5.27 -7.87
N LEU A 166 -26.42 5.76 -7.02
CA LEU A 166 -27.75 6.20 -7.43
C LEU A 166 -27.69 7.41 -8.39
N LEU A 167 -26.79 8.35 -8.14
CA LEU A 167 -26.55 9.50 -9.03
C LEU A 167 -26.09 9.03 -10.42
N PHE A 168 -25.08 8.17 -10.48
CA PHE A 168 -24.59 7.62 -11.76
C PHE A 168 -25.64 6.77 -12.46
N ALA A 169 -26.42 5.96 -11.74
CA ALA A 169 -27.52 5.19 -12.30
C ALA A 169 -28.57 6.10 -12.92
N PHE A 170 -28.91 7.21 -12.26
CA PHE A 170 -29.83 8.21 -12.78
C PHE A 170 -29.27 8.90 -14.04
N LEU A 171 -28.00 9.35 -14.01
CA LEU A 171 -27.35 10.01 -15.15
C LEU A 171 -27.24 9.09 -16.37
N LEU A 172 -26.86 7.82 -16.16
CA LEU A 172 -26.77 6.82 -17.22
C LEU A 172 -28.17 6.49 -17.78
N GLY A 173 -29.18 6.33 -16.92
CA GLY A 173 -30.55 6.11 -17.32
C GLY A 173 -31.08 7.26 -18.16
N ARG A 174 -30.86 8.52 -17.75
CA ARG A 174 -31.18 9.71 -18.50
C ARG A 174 -30.52 9.72 -19.87
N ARG A 175 -29.20 9.51 -19.93
CA ARG A 175 -28.43 9.47 -21.18
C ARG A 175 -28.96 8.41 -22.15
N THR A 176 -29.24 7.20 -21.64
CA THR A 176 -29.77 6.08 -22.44
C THR A 176 -31.12 6.45 -23.05
N LEU A 177 -32.05 6.97 -22.25
CA LEU A 177 -33.38 7.30 -22.72
C LEU A 177 -33.41 8.42 -23.79
N TYR A 178 -32.53 9.44 -23.61
CA TYR A 178 -32.44 10.54 -24.60
C TYR A 178 -31.80 10.06 -25.92
N ARG A 179 -30.89 9.10 -25.88
CA ARG A 179 -30.21 8.55 -27.07
C ARG A 179 -30.99 7.44 -27.76
N THR A 180 -32.00 6.86 -27.13
CA THR A 180 -32.77 5.75 -27.71
C THR A 180 -33.77 6.31 -28.71
N ASN A 181 -33.49 6.22 -30.00
CA ASN A 181 -34.43 6.42 -31.11
C ASN A 181 -34.84 5.06 -31.64
N ILE A 182 -36.06 4.97 -32.20
CA ILE A 182 -36.62 3.73 -32.78
C ILE A 182 -35.68 3.17 -33.86
N MET A 183 -35.09 4.06 -34.67
CA MET A 183 -34.13 3.69 -35.74
C MET A 183 -32.81 3.16 -35.19
N ASP A 184 -32.35 3.64 -34.02
CA ASP A 184 -31.13 3.17 -33.37
C ASP A 184 -31.27 1.76 -32.83
N VAL A 185 -32.48 1.35 -32.42
CA VAL A 185 -32.74 -0.01 -31.88
C VAL A 185 -32.64 -1.08 -32.96
N VAL A 186 -33.09 -0.74 -34.19
CA VAL A 186 -33.00 -1.66 -35.33
C VAL A 186 -31.57 -1.79 -35.83
N ASN A 187 -30.75 -0.72 -35.73
CA ASN A 187 -29.39 -0.69 -36.28
C ASN A 187 -28.29 -0.84 -35.23
N GLU A 188 -28.61 -0.96 -33.93
CA GLU A 188 -27.60 -1.00 -32.85
C GLU A 188 -26.71 -2.27 -32.92
N GLU A 189 -27.24 -3.37 -33.48
CA GLU A 189 -26.47 -4.61 -33.73
C GLU A 189 -25.34 -4.39 -34.76
N HIS A 190 -25.44 -3.37 -35.60
CA HIS A 190 -24.47 -3.05 -36.68
C HIS A 190 -23.62 -1.79 -36.41
N LYS A 191 -23.82 -1.08 -35.32
CA LYS A 191 -22.99 0.08 -34.97
C LYS A 191 -21.62 -0.37 -34.47
N ASN A 192 -20.68 -0.38 -35.40
CA ASN A 192 -19.27 -0.63 -35.13
C ASN A 192 -18.60 0.66 -34.62
N GLU A 193 -17.82 0.57 -33.54
CA GLU A 193 -16.93 1.67 -33.16
C GLU A 193 -15.79 1.73 -34.21
N PRO A 194 -15.64 2.82 -34.99
CA PRO A 194 -14.60 2.91 -36.00
C PRO A 194 -13.24 3.03 -35.30
N VAL A 195 -12.56 1.92 -35.13
CA VAL A 195 -11.16 1.93 -34.72
C VAL A 195 -10.30 2.02 -35.96
N ARG A 196 -9.60 3.16 -36.13
CA ARG A 196 -8.59 3.33 -37.18
C ARG A 196 -7.52 2.25 -37.09
N ASP A 197 -6.98 1.83 -38.23
CA ASP A 197 -5.88 0.87 -38.24
C ASP A 197 -4.67 1.45 -37.50
N VAL A 198 -4.17 0.66 -36.54
CA VAL A 198 -3.05 1.05 -35.70
C VAL A 198 -1.74 0.67 -36.42
N LYS A 199 -0.82 1.61 -36.53
CA LYS A 199 0.49 1.39 -37.17
C LYS A 199 1.36 0.44 -36.30
N PRO A 200 2.31 -0.32 -36.88
CA PRO A 200 3.15 -1.28 -36.16
C PRO A 200 3.95 -0.65 -34.99
N TRP A 201 4.41 0.58 -35.18
CA TRP A 201 5.26 1.28 -34.20
C TRP A 201 4.56 1.64 -32.88
N TYR A 202 3.21 1.55 -32.81
CA TYR A 202 2.47 1.86 -31.58
C TYR A 202 2.91 0.98 -30.39
N ALA A 203 3.27 -0.29 -30.62
CA ALA A 203 3.74 -1.16 -29.55
C ALA A 203 5.11 -0.69 -29.02
N SER A 204 6.07 -0.44 -29.92
CA SER A 204 7.43 -0.06 -29.51
C SER A 204 7.47 1.32 -28.83
N VAL A 205 6.76 2.30 -29.40
CA VAL A 205 6.64 3.63 -28.78
C VAL A 205 5.84 3.56 -27.47
N GLY A 206 4.81 2.72 -27.41
CA GLY A 206 4.06 2.49 -26.18
C GLY A 206 4.96 1.98 -25.06
N ILE A 207 5.80 0.97 -25.33
CA ILE A 207 6.77 0.45 -24.33
C ILE A 207 7.79 1.52 -23.95
N LEU A 208 8.33 2.25 -24.92
CA LEU A 208 9.29 3.33 -24.67
C LEU A 208 8.70 4.41 -23.75
N LEU A 209 7.46 4.84 -24.03
CA LEU A 209 6.76 5.82 -23.20
C LEU A 209 6.44 5.27 -21.79
N MET A 210 6.16 3.97 -21.64
CA MET A 210 5.98 3.36 -20.33
C MET A 210 7.26 3.40 -19.51
N ILE A 211 8.39 3.06 -20.10
CA ILE A 211 9.70 3.11 -19.44
C ILE A 211 10.07 4.56 -19.10
N LEU A 212 10.02 5.46 -20.07
CA LEU A 212 10.35 6.88 -19.87
C LEU A 212 9.43 7.54 -18.82
N GLY A 213 8.13 7.27 -18.87
CA GLY A 213 7.19 7.83 -17.91
C GLY A 213 7.35 7.24 -16.50
N GLY A 214 7.70 5.96 -16.39
CA GLY A 214 7.99 5.32 -15.11
C GLY A 214 9.27 5.86 -14.47
N THR A 215 10.36 5.90 -15.22
CA THR A 215 11.67 6.42 -14.74
C THR A 215 11.61 7.93 -14.47
N ALA A 216 11.00 8.72 -15.35
CA ALA A 216 10.84 10.16 -15.13
C ALA A 216 9.95 10.47 -13.92
N GLY A 217 8.87 9.71 -13.71
CA GLY A 217 7.99 9.88 -12.55
C GLY A 217 8.68 9.55 -11.24
N TYR A 218 9.52 8.52 -11.22
CA TYR A 218 10.23 8.07 -10.02
C TYR A 218 11.42 8.97 -9.69
N PHE A 219 12.34 9.17 -10.64
CA PHE A 219 13.56 9.95 -10.40
C PHE A 219 13.34 11.46 -10.58
N GLY A 220 12.24 11.88 -11.21
CA GLY A 220 11.93 13.28 -11.46
C GLY A 220 11.94 14.18 -10.22
N PRO A 221 11.31 13.81 -9.11
CA PRO A 221 11.37 14.57 -7.86
C PRO A 221 12.79 14.77 -7.33
N THR A 222 13.60 13.72 -7.30
CA THR A 222 15.00 13.77 -6.85
C THR A 222 15.85 14.62 -7.78
N ILE A 223 15.73 14.42 -9.11
CA ILE A 223 16.45 15.26 -10.10
C ILE A 223 16.03 16.72 -9.97
N TYR A 224 14.73 16.97 -9.78
CA TYR A 224 14.23 18.34 -9.60
C TYR A 224 14.84 18.99 -8.36
N GLN A 225 14.90 18.29 -7.24
CA GLN A 225 15.49 18.78 -6.01
C GLN A 225 17.00 19.08 -6.16
N VAL A 226 17.73 18.16 -6.80
CA VAL A 226 19.19 18.32 -7.02
C VAL A 226 19.50 19.47 -8.00
N VAL A 227 18.76 19.55 -9.12
CA VAL A 227 19.05 20.53 -10.19
C VAL A 227 18.54 21.93 -9.83
N PHE A 228 17.30 22.01 -9.34
CA PHE A 228 16.66 23.31 -9.06
C PHE A 228 16.83 23.76 -7.61
N ARG A 229 17.39 22.92 -6.74
CA ARG A 229 17.51 23.20 -5.30
C ARG A 229 16.20 23.68 -4.70
N ARG A 230 15.11 22.97 -4.98
CA ARG A 230 13.76 23.28 -4.48
C ARG A 230 13.05 22.02 -4.05
N PHE A 231 12.18 22.12 -3.04
CA PHE A 231 11.27 21.02 -2.69
C PHE A 231 10.42 20.59 -3.86
N SER A 232 10.03 19.32 -3.84
CA SER A 232 9.21 18.69 -4.89
C SER A 232 7.92 19.49 -5.13
N SER A 233 7.74 19.95 -6.37
CA SER A 233 6.50 20.61 -6.76
C SER A 233 5.33 19.62 -6.79
N PRO A 234 4.10 20.01 -6.38
CA PRO A 234 2.89 19.18 -6.48
C PRO A 234 2.57 18.71 -7.91
N PHE A 235 3.19 19.32 -8.93
CA PHE A 235 2.99 18.97 -10.34
C PHE A 235 3.92 17.85 -10.84
N LEU A 236 4.94 17.46 -10.09
CA LEU A 236 5.89 16.41 -10.51
C LEU A 236 5.24 15.04 -10.78
N PRO A 237 4.16 14.62 -10.08
CA PRO A 237 3.45 13.39 -10.44
C PRO A 237 2.89 13.37 -11.87
N LEU A 238 2.75 14.53 -12.54
CA LEU A 238 2.37 14.59 -13.95
C LEU A 238 3.41 13.95 -14.89
N LEU A 239 4.65 13.76 -14.44
CA LEU A 239 5.69 13.03 -15.16
C LEU A 239 5.33 11.54 -15.41
N TYR A 240 4.35 11.00 -14.67
CA TYR A 240 3.80 9.66 -14.95
C TYR A 240 2.82 9.63 -16.13
N ILE A 241 2.36 10.76 -16.67
CA ILE A 241 1.39 10.78 -17.79
C ILE A 241 1.88 9.98 -19.00
N PRO A 242 3.15 10.07 -19.45
CA PRO A 242 3.65 9.29 -20.58
C PRO A 242 3.52 7.76 -20.36
N LEU A 243 3.64 7.27 -19.10
CA LEU A 243 3.43 5.87 -18.74
C LEU A 243 2.00 5.42 -19.10
N PHE A 244 0.99 6.20 -18.72
CA PHE A 244 -0.42 5.87 -19.01
C PHE A 244 -0.74 5.96 -20.50
N ILE A 245 -0.17 6.95 -21.21
CA ILE A 245 -0.31 7.07 -22.66
C ILE A 245 0.36 5.86 -23.34
N GLY A 246 1.55 5.49 -22.92
CA GLY A 246 2.27 4.32 -23.40
C GLY A 246 1.51 3.03 -23.20
N LEU A 247 0.95 2.81 -22.00
CA LEU A 247 0.10 1.68 -21.69
C LEU A 247 -1.13 1.61 -22.59
N TYR A 248 -1.81 2.74 -22.80
CA TYR A 248 -2.94 2.83 -23.72
C TYR A 248 -2.55 2.46 -25.16
N MET A 249 -1.45 3.00 -25.67
CA MET A 249 -0.95 2.72 -27.02
C MET A 249 -0.58 1.24 -27.19
N PHE A 250 0.06 0.65 -26.21
CA PHE A 250 0.47 -0.75 -26.22
C PHE A 250 -0.74 -1.69 -26.21
N LEU A 251 -1.70 -1.44 -25.32
CA LEU A 251 -2.94 -2.20 -25.25
C LEU A 251 -3.79 -2.07 -26.53
N LEU A 252 -3.84 -0.86 -27.12
CA LEU A 252 -4.53 -0.62 -28.37
C LEU A 252 -3.91 -1.44 -29.51
N HIS A 253 -2.58 -1.49 -29.59
CA HIS A 253 -1.89 -2.33 -30.57
C HIS A 253 -2.24 -3.81 -30.39
N ILE A 254 -2.26 -4.31 -29.16
CA ILE A 254 -2.59 -5.73 -28.86
C ILE A 254 -4.03 -6.07 -29.26
N VAL A 255 -4.97 -5.18 -28.99
CA VAL A 255 -6.40 -5.38 -29.29
C VAL A 255 -6.64 -5.39 -30.81
N VAL A 256 -6.03 -4.45 -31.53
CA VAL A 256 -6.27 -4.25 -32.97
C VAL A 256 -5.43 -5.19 -33.83
N ARG A 257 -4.13 -5.31 -33.57
CA ARG A 257 -3.20 -6.14 -34.37
C ARG A 257 -2.91 -7.51 -33.76
N GLY A 258 -2.96 -7.62 -32.43
CA GLY A 258 -2.61 -8.85 -31.71
C GLY A 258 -1.10 -9.06 -31.61
N PHE A 259 -0.70 -10.10 -30.84
CA PHE A 259 0.68 -10.56 -30.74
C PHE A 259 1.03 -11.54 -31.88
N GLY A 260 2.22 -11.42 -32.41
CA GLY A 260 2.82 -12.42 -33.29
C GLY A 260 3.02 -12.00 -34.75
N ASN A 261 3.82 -12.79 -35.47
CA ASN A 261 4.17 -12.56 -36.86
C ASN A 261 3.04 -13.09 -37.78
N HIS A 262 2.07 -12.22 -38.07
CA HIS A 262 0.90 -12.57 -38.89
C HIS A 262 1.23 -12.80 -40.37
N LYS A 263 2.46 -12.51 -40.83
CA LYS A 263 2.88 -12.78 -42.20
C LYS A 263 2.91 -14.29 -42.53
N LYS A 264 3.24 -15.15 -41.53
CA LYS A 264 3.28 -16.61 -41.72
C LYS A 264 1.89 -17.29 -41.66
N HIS A 265 0.93 -16.71 -40.92
CA HIS A 265 -0.41 -17.29 -40.75
C HIS A 265 -1.50 -16.21 -40.71
N PRO A 266 -1.86 -15.59 -41.84
CA PRO A 266 -2.74 -14.41 -41.88
C PRO A 266 -4.16 -14.68 -41.35
N TYR A 267 -4.67 -15.91 -41.54
CA TYR A 267 -6.04 -16.28 -41.19
C TYR A 267 -6.18 -16.81 -39.74
N LYS A 268 -5.08 -17.10 -39.05
CA LYS A 268 -5.13 -17.64 -37.69
C LYS A 268 -5.69 -16.62 -36.70
N GLY A 269 -6.84 -16.93 -36.09
CA GLY A 269 -7.50 -16.05 -35.09
C GLY A 269 -8.09 -14.75 -35.68
N ILE A 270 -8.39 -14.72 -37.00
CA ILE A 270 -8.96 -13.54 -37.65
C ILE A 270 -10.31 -13.16 -37.05
N ILE A 271 -11.15 -14.13 -36.72
CA ILE A 271 -12.50 -13.97 -36.14
C ILE A 271 -12.38 -13.33 -34.76
N SER A 272 -11.56 -13.89 -33.87
CA SER A 272 -11.32 -13.35 -32.52
C SER A 272 -10.77 -11.92 -32.57
N ARG A 273 -9.89 -11.63 -33.51
CA ARG A 273 -9.27 -10.31 -33.71
C ARG A 273 -10.29 -9.31 -34.22
N SER A 274 -11.07 -9.66 -35.23
CA SER A 274 -12.10 -8.83 -35.81
C SER A 274 -13.17 -8.46 -34.75
N MET A 275 -13.67 -9.44 -34.00
CA MET A 275 -14.63 -9.21 -32.92
C MET A 275 -14.10 -8.27 -31.82
N MET A 276 -12.81 -8.37 -31.47
CA MET A 276 -12.19 -7.45 -30.51
C MET A 276 -11.99 -6.06 -31.09
N LYS A 277 -11.65 -5.94 -32.39
CA LYS A 277 -11.45 -4.67 -33.09
C LYS A 277 -12.75 -3.85 -33.14
N PHE A 278 -13.90 -4.48 -33.36
CA PHE A 278 -15.20 -3.80 -33.43
C PHE A 278 -15.60 -3.08 -32.10
N HIS A 279 -15.06 -3.53 -30.97
CA HIS A 279 -15.25 -2.89 -29.67
C HIS A 279 -13.93 -2.42 -29.06
N GLY A 280 -12.98 -2.01 -29.91
CA GLY A 280 -11.58 -1.82 -29.56
C GLY A 280 -11.35 -0.79 -28.48
N LYS A 281 -11.90 0.43 -28.61
CA LYS A 281 -11.73 1.52 -27.65
C LYS A 281 -12.21 1.13 -26.24
N GLN A 282 -13.42 0.58 -26.16
CA GLN A 282 -13.96 0.16 -24.87
C GLN A 282 -13.20 -1.02 -24.26
N THR A 283 -12.69 -1.95 -25.10
CA THR A 283 -11.86 -3.08 -24.64
C THR A 283 -10.54 -2.58 -24.07
N VAL A 284 -9.87 -1.62 -24.74
CA VAL A 284 -8.60 -1.06 -24.28
C VAL A 284 -8.77 -0.32 -22.95
N ASN A 285 -9.81 0.52 -22.82
CA ASN A 285 -10.06 1.22 -21.56
C ASN A 285 -10.27 0.25 -20.39
N ASN A 286 -11.00 -0.85 -20.61
CA ASN A 286 -11.18 -1.86 -19.55
C ASN A 286 -9.89 -2.60 -19.24
N MET A 287 -9.10 -2.96 -20.25
CA MET A 287 -7.80 -3.60 -20.05
C MET A 287 -6.83 -2.69 -19.30
N MET A 288 -6.88 -1.37 -19.54
CA MET A 288 -6.08 -0.40 -18.79
C MET A 288 -6.48 -0.37 -17.30
N VAL A 289 -7.78 -0.33 -17.02
CA VAL A 289 -8.28 -0.37 -15.63
C VAL A 289 -7.90 -1.68 -14.95
N ILE A 290 -8.01 -2.83 -15.65
CA ILE A 290 -7.59 -4.14 -15.12
C ILE A 290 -6.09 -4.14 -14.80
N ALA A 291 -5.26 -3.63 -15.71
CA ALA A 291 -3.80 -3.57 -15.51
C ALA A 291 -3.44 -2.72 -14.28
N LEU A 292 -4.10 -1.56 -14.11
CA LEU A 292 -3.88 -0.68 -12.97
C LEU A 292 -4.35 -1.31 -11.64
N LEU A 293 -5.52 -1.96 -11.64
CA LEU A 293 -6.02 -2.65 -10.44
C LEU A 293 -5.11 -3.83 -10.06
N VAL A 294 -4.68 -4.63 -11.03
CA VAL A 294 -3.76 -5.74 -10.77
C VAL A 294 -2.39 -5.23 -10.29
N ALA A 295 -1.90 -4.14 -10.87
CA ALA A 295 -0.65 -3.50 -10.41
C ALA A 295 -0.79 -2.99 -8.97
N GLY A 296 -1.87 -2.28 -8.64
CA GLY A 296 -2.13 -1.80 -7.28
C GLY A 296 -2.27 -2.94 -6.25
N GLY A 297 -2.96 -4.02 -6.63
CA GLY A 297 -3.06 -5.22 -5.79
C GLY A 297 -1.72 -5.94 -5.61
N ALA A 298 -0.90 -6.03 -6.66
CA ALA A 298 0.45 -6.60 -6.57
C ALA A 298 1.38 -5.74 -5.71
N PHE A 299 1.30 -4.41 -5.83
CA PHE A 299 2.07 -3.49 -4.98
C PHE A 299 1.73 -3.69 -3.50
N ALA A 300 0.45 -3.69 -3.16
CA ALA A 300 0.02 -3.93 -1.79
C ALA A 300 0.47 -5.31 -1.28
N LEU A 301 0.43 -6.33 -2.14
CA LEU A 301 0.86 -7.68 -1.79
C LEU A 301 2.37 -7.76 -1.50
N PHE A 302 3.19 -6.96 -2.17
CA PHE A 302 4.66 -6.96 -2.00
C PHE A 302 5.12 -6.32 -0.68
N TYR A 303 4.32 -5.42 -0.10
CA TYR A 303 4.62 -4.85 1.21
C TYR A 303 4.66 -5.91 2.33
N ILE A 304 3.88 -6.99 2.19
CA ILE A 304 3.75 -8.04 3.22
C ILE A 304 5.10 -8.72 3.51
N PRO A 305 5.79 -9.37 2.54
CA PRO A 305 7.05 -10.04 2.81
C PRO A 305 8.17 -9.06 3.17
N THR A 306 8.16 -7.85 2.64
CA THR A 306 9.20 -6.85 2.92
C THR A 306 9.19 -6.41 4.38
N LEU A 307 8.01 -6.10 4.92
CA LEU A 307 7.87 -5.75 6.33
C LEU A 307 8.26 -6.92 7.26
N GLN A 308 7.90 -8.15 6.92
CA GLN A 308 8.23 -9.32 7.74
C GLN A 308 9.73 -9.67 7.73
N THR A 309 10.40 -9.53 6.58
CA THR A 309 11.83 -9.86 6.48
C THR A 309 12.71 -8.84 7.18
N SER A 310 12.46 -7.55 7.03
CA SER A 310 13.18 -6.48 7.72
C SER A 310 13.21 -6.71 9.22
N GLN A 311 12.08 -7.08 9.80
CA GLN A 311 11.93 -7.22 11.23
C GLN A 311 12.55 -8.47 11.82
N ALA A 312 12.32 -9.61 11.19
CA ALA A 312 12.92 -10.86 11.65
C ALA A 312 14.45 -10.77 11.71
N MET A 313 15.03 -9.86 10.94
CA MET A 313 16.46 -9.57 10.97
C MET A 313 16.84 -8.60 12.07
N GLN A 314 16.10 -7.50 12.23
CA GLN A 314 16.38 -6.51 13.27
C GLN A 314 16.37 -7.16 14.68
N VAL A 315 15.36 -7.99 14.97
CA VAL A 315 15.27 -8.71 16.25
C VAL A 315 16.39 -9.73 16.42
N LYS A 316 16.86 -10.39 15.34
CA LYS A 316 17.98 -11.37 15.41
C LYS A 316 19.34 -10.71 15.51
N SER A 317 19.53 -9.54 14.95
CA SER A 317 20.80 -8.82 14.96
C SER A 317 21.06 -8.06 16.25
N THR A 318 20.05 -7.90 17.12
CA THR A 318 20.19 -7.20 18.40
C THR A 318 20.98 -8.07 19.41
N PRO A 319 22.20 -7.68 19.81
CA PRO A 319 23.08 -8.51 20.62
C PRO A 319 22.70 -8.57 22.10
N TYR A 320 21.92 -7.61 22.59
CA TYR A 320 21.39 -7.57 23.95
C TYR A 320 19.88 -7.66 23.98
N ASP A 321 19.32 -8.29 24.99
CA ASP A 321 17.86 -8.40 25.14
C ASP A 321 17.26 -7.09 25.66
N TYR A 322 18.01 -6.34 26.49
CA TYR A 322 17.59 -5.10 27.14
C TYR A 322 18.65 -4.00 26.99
N SER A 323 18.24 -2.85 26.52
CA SER A 323 19.06 -1.65 26.36
C SER A 323 18.23 -0.40 26.68
N PHE A 324 18.72 0.48 27.53
CA PHE A 324 18.11 1.78 27.80
C PHE A 324 19.13 2.81 28.30
N HIS A 325 18.80 4.08 28.10
CA HIS A 325 19.60 5.21 28.55
C HIS A 325 18.75 6.20 29.33
N TYR A 326 19.35 6.95 30.21
CA TYR A 326 18.66 7.91 31.05
C TYR A 326 19.62 9.01 31.57
N PRO A 327 19.13 10.23 31.87
CA PRO A 327 19.93 11.31 32.47
C PRO A 327 20.45 10.93 33.85
N ILE A 328 21.68 11.29 34.17
CA ILE A 328 22.25 11.01 35.50
C ILE A 328 21.43 11.65 36.61
N GLY A 329 21.49 11.05 37.80
CA GLY A 329 20.77 11.55 38.97
C GLY A 329 19.29 11.24 39.03
N GLN A 330 18.78 10.44 38.08
CA GLN A 330 17.40 9.93 38.15
C GLN A 330 17.33 8.62 38.96
N PRO A 331 16.24 8.37 39.69
CA PRO A 331 16.07 7.17 40.52
C PRO A 331 15.68 5.95 39.66
N VAL A 332 16.41 5.70 38.58
CA VAL A 332 16.19 4.54 37.72
C VAL A 332 16.73 3.28 38.41
N PRO A 333 16.02 2.13 38.34
CA PRO A 333 16.45 0.92 39.02
C PRO A 333 17.82 0.45 38.52
N GLY A 334 18.71 0.20 39.47
CA GLY A 334 20.04 -0.32 39.21
C GLY A 334 20.06 -1.85 39.07
N LYS A 335 21.25 -2.43 38.89
CA LYS A 335 21.46 -3.87 38.68
C LYS A 335 20.73 -4.74 39.69
N GLU A 336 20.82 -4.40 40.99
CA GLU A 336 20.24 -5.23 42.06
C GLU A 336 18.72 -5.21 42.03
N GLU A 337 18.12 -4.02 41.83
CA GLU A 337 16.68 -3.87 41.77
C GLU A 337 16.09 -4.54 40.52
N ILE A 338 16.75 -4.44 39.36
CA ILE A 338 16.35 -5.13 38.15
C ILE A 338 16.48 -6.65 38.34
N ALA A 339 17.55 -7.11 39.03
CA ALA A 339 17.72 -8.54 39.29
C ALA A 339 16.66 -9.08 40.27
N ASP A 340 16.24 -8.30 41.24
CA ASP A 340 15.17 -8.70 42.15
C ASP A 340 13.81 -8.73 41.42
N LEU A 341 13.54 -7.77 40.56
CA LEU A 341 12.37 -7.77 39.69
C LEU A 341 12.37 -9.00 38.75
N ALA A 342 13.50 -9.37 38.17
CA ALA A 342 13.61 -10.51 37.27
C ALA A 342 13.30 -11.84 37.97
N LYS A 343 13.67 -11.97 39.25
CA LYS A 343 13.37 -13.18 40.04
C LYS A 343 11.88 -13.46 40.20
N ASP A 344 11.06 -12.41 40.26
CA ASP A 344 9.60 -12.54 40.35
C ASP A 344 8.99 -13.23 39.11
N TYR A 345 9.76 -13.27 38.02
CA TYR A 345 9.39 -13.89 36.76
C TYR A 345 10.23 -15.12 36.38
N ASP A 346 10.93 -15.70 37.36
CA ASP A 346 11.84 -16.85 37.18
C ASP A 346 13.01 -16.57 36.18
N LEU A 347 13.44 -15.30 36.09
CA LEU A 347 14.52 -14.85 35.22
C LEU A 347 15.78 -14.47 36.02
N SER A 348 16.93 -14.55 35.39
CA SER A 348 18.17 -14.03 35.92
C SER A 348 18.91 -13.16 34.93
N ILE A 349 19.58 -12.10 35.42
CA ILE A 349 20.32 -11.15 34.61
C ILE A 349 21.72 -11.72 34.26
N LYS A 350 22.10 -11.60 33.00
CA LYS A 350 23.43 -11.87 32.47
C LYS A 350 24.04 -10.66 31.77
N ASP A 351 25.36 -10.62 31.72
CA ASP A 351 26.13 -9.65 30.93
C ASP A 351 25.72 -8.19 31.18
N TYR A 352 25.39 -7.87 32.43
CA TYR A 352 25.03 -6.50 32.78
C TYR A 352 26.22 -5.57 32.63
N LYS A 353 26.05 -4.52 31.82
CA LYS A 353 27.02 -3.49 31.54
C LYS A 353 26.36 -2.12 31.69
N GLU A 354 27.11 -1.20 32.26
CA GLU A 354 26.70 0.19 32.44
C GLU A 354 27.86 1.11 32.17
N GLU A 355 27.66 2.13 31.37
CA GLU A 355 28.65 3.13 31.00
C GLU A 355 28.02 4.51 30.95
N ALA A 356 28.87 5.52 31.24
CA ALA A 356 28.48 6.91 31.11
C ALA A 356 28.58 7.38 29.65
N THR A 357 27.64 8.22 29.24
CA THR A 357 27.66 8.90 27.97
C THR A 357 27.50 10.42 28.17
N ILE A 358 28.05 11.20 27.25
CA ILE A 358 27.90 12.66 27.28
C ILE A 358 27.21 13.14 26.00
N LEU A 359 26.39 14.17 26.13
CA LEU A 359 25.73 14.83 25.03
C LEU A 359 26.47 16.12 24.71
N LEU A 360 26.91 16.23 23.46
CA LEU A 360 27.66 17.40 22.98
C LEU A 360 26.97 17.97 21.75
N GLY A 361 27.19 19.29 21.52
CA GLY A 361 26.76 19.94 20.30
C GLY A 361 27.68 19.58 19.14
N MET A 362 27.10 19.37 17.96
CA MET A 362 27.85 19.14 16.73
C MET A 362 27.55 20.24 15.74
N SER A 363 28.61 20.70 15.06
CA SER A 363 28.52 21.65 13.95
C SER A 363 28.45 20.85 12.65
N THR A 364 27.65 21.28 11.69
CA THR A 364 27.64 20.71 10.35
C THR A 364 26.97 21.65 9.36
N THR A 365 27.04 21.29 8.09
CA THR A 365 26.32 21.98 7.02
C THR A 365 24.92 21.38 6.85
N VAL A 366 23.89 22.16 7.18
CA VAL A 366 22.49 21.75 7.10
C VAL A 366 21.79 22.32 5.87
N GLU A 367 20.86 21.60 5.30
CA GLU A 367 19.95 22.12 4.30
C GLU A 367 18.78 22.86 4.96
N ARG A 368 18.54 24.09 4.53
CA ARG A 368 17.42 24.93 4.97
C ARG A 368 16.57 25.34 3.79
N THR A 369 15.34 25.71 4.06
CA THR A 369 14.38 26.13 3.05
C THR A 369 14.04 27.60 3.25
N THR A 370 14.08 28.37 2.16
CA THR A 370 13.55 29.74 2.13
C THR A 370 12.02 29.70 2.06
N ASP A 371 11.35 30.81 2.37
CA ASP A 371 9.89 30.95 2.32
C ASP A 371 9.31 30.65 0.92
N ASP A 372 10.10 30.85 -0.15
CA ASP A 372 9.75 30.50 -1.53
C ASP A 372 10.09 29.07 -1.94
N GLY A 373 10.47 28.22 -0.95
CA GLY A 373 10.72 26.79 -1.14
C GLY A 373 12.07 26.43 -1.78
N LYS A 374 13.04 27.37 -1.82
CA LYS A 374 14.38 27.12 -2.33
C LYS A 374 15.26 26.52 -1.23
N LEU A 375 15.94 25.43 -1.53
CA LEU A 375 16.93 24.78 -0.68
C LEU A 375 18.26 25.51 -0.76
N TYR A 376 18.85 25.78 0.39
CA TYR A 376 20.20 26.30 0.50
C TYR A 376 20.93 25.61 1.64
N THR A 377 22.22 25.47 1.51
CA THR A 377 23.08 24.90 2.56
C THR A 377 23.66 26.03 3.39
N VAL A 378 23.62 25.87 4.70
CA VAL A 378 24.20 26.80 5.65
C VAL A 378 24.96 26.02 6.72
N TYR A 379 26.14 26.50 7.06
CA TYR A 379 26.89 26.00 8.21
C TYR A 379 26.22 26.45 9.49
N GLU A 380 25.87 25.54 10.36
CA GLU A 380 25.34 25.80 11.68
C GLU A 380 26.28 25.21 12.73
N GLU A 381 26.73 26.06 13.65
CA GLU A 381 27.62 25.66 14.73
C GLU A 381 26.90 24.73 15.73
N PHE A 382 25.63 24.96 15.96
CA PHE A 382 24.75 24.14 16.81
C PHE A 382 23.71 23.47 15.97
N ALA A 383 24.15 22.48 15.19
CA ALA A 383 23.31 21.84 14.17
C ALA A 383 22.49 20.66 14.71
N ASN A 384 23.03 19.90 15.65
CA ASN A 384 22.37 18.76 16.28
C ASN A 384 23.08 18.33 17.57
N GLU A 385 22.37 17.56 18.41
CA GLU A 385 22.86 16.89 19.59
C GLU A 385 23.45 15.52 19.21
N GLY A 386 24.65 15.20 19.67
CA GLY A 386 25.27 13.89 19.54
C GLY A 386 25.53 13.25 20.89
N THR A 387 25.29 11.96 21.03
CA THR A 387 25.62 11.17 22.22
C THR A 387 26.97 10.50 22.02
N PHE A 388 27.91 10.74 22.90
CA PHE A 388 29.30 10.29 22.77
C PHE A 388 29.68 9.26 23.80
N LEU A 389 30.48 8.27 23.38
CA LEU A 389 31.13 7.22 24.17
C LEU A 389 32.64 7.36 24.01
N THR A 390 33.39 6.87 24.99
CA THR A 390 34.84 6.62 24.80
C THR A 390 35.07 5.38 23.94
N ALA A 391 36.22 5.28 23.28
CA ALA A 391 36.61 4.06 22.57
C ALA A 391 36.69 2.84 23.52
N SER A 392 37.17 3.04 24.73
CA SER A 392 37.20 2.00 25.78
C SER A 392 35.80 1.56 26.22
N ALA A 393 34.88 2.49 26.41
CA ALA A 393 33.47 2.20 26.77
C ALA A 393 32.77 1.44 25.63
N PHE A 394 33.00 1.84 24.39
CA PHE A 394 32.45 1.12 23.24
C PHE A 394 32.99 -0.32 23.18
N GLU A 395 34.30 -0.53 23.36
CA GLU A 395 34.87 -1.89 23.39
C GLU A 395 34.30 -2.71 24.57
N PHE A 396 34.15 -2.09 25.75
CA PHE A 396 33.53 -2.75 26.90
C PHE A 396 32.11 -3.17 26.68
N LEU A 397 31.29 -2.27 26.10
CA LEU A 397 29.87 -2.50 25.85
C LEU A 397 29.65 -3.56 24.76
N THR A 398 30.39 -3.46 23.67
CA THR A 398 30.17 -4.24 22.45
C THR A 398 31.06 -5.46 22.29
N GLY A 399 32.21 -5.48 22.96
CA GLY A 399 33.27 -6.47 22.73
C GLY A 399 34.02 -6.26 21.41
N GLN A 400 33.69 -5.22 20.63
CA GLN A 400 34.39 -4.89 19.38
C GLN A 400 35.53 -3.92 19.67
N LYS A 401 36.78 -4.38 19.38
CA LYS A 401 37.94 -3.53 19.50
C LYS A 401 37.90 -2.42 18.47
N THR A 402 38.02 -1.17 18.94
CA THR A 402 38.05 0.01 18.07
C THR A 402 39.17 0.96 18.48
N GLU A 403 39.82 1.54 17.48
CA GLU A 403 40.82 2.59 17.68
C GLU A 403 40.26 3.89 17.06
N VAL A 404 40.26 4.97 17.84
CA VAL A 404 39.87 6.30 17.40
C VAL A 404 41.04 7.25 17.66
N ALA A 405 41.58 7.86 16.62
CA ALA A 405 42.71 8.78 16.74
C ALA A 405 42.28 10.08 17.44
N PRO A 406 43.17 10.73 18.20
CA PRO A 406 42.85 12.06 18.76
C PRO A 406 42.45 13.05 17.66
N GLY A 407 41.41 13.83 17.93
CA GLY A 407 40.85 14.77 16.96
C GLY A 407 39.98 14.13 15.87
N THR A 408 39.64 12.83 16.02
CA THR A 408 38.69 12.17 15.11
C THR A 408 37.49 11.61 15.87
N TYR A 409 36.39 11.31 15.13
CA TYR A 409 35.23 10.63 15.68
C TYR A 409 34.69 9.60 14.70
N LYS A 410 34.06 8.56 15.24
CA LYS A 410 33.34 7.55 14.46
C LYS A 410 31.88 7.58 14.83
N ALA A 411 31.00 7.31 13.85
CA ALA A 411 29.57 7.18 14.10
C ALA A 411 29.18 5.72 14.21
N ILE A 412 28.25 5.39 15.13
CA ILE A 412 27.73 4.03 15.29
C ILE A 412 26.49 3.91 14.40
N SER A 413 26.55 3.00 13.42
CA SER A 413 25.43 2.68 12.53
C SER A 413 24.97 1.25 12.77
N ASN A 414 23.73 0.93 12.36
CA ASN A 414 23.26 -0.44 12.31
C ASN A 414 24.13 -1.29 11.35
N GLU A 415 24.09 -2.62 11.49
CA GLU A 415 24.90 -3.53 10.65
C GLU A 415 24.66 -3.39 9.14
N ASP A 416 23.46 -2.97 8.74
CA ASP A 416 23.18 -2.61 7.35
C ASP A 416 23.61 -1.15 7.12
N GLU A 417 24.61 -0.93 6.29
CA GLU A 417 25.19 0.38 5.93
C GLU A 417 24.20 1.41 5.38
N THR A 418 22.95 1.05 5.23
CA THR A 418 21.93 1.81 4.49
C THR A 418 21.32 2.96 5.27
N ASP A 419 21.48 2.99 6.59
CA ASP A 419 20.80 3.97 7.44
C ASP A 419 21.74 5.02 8.06
N THR A 420 22.79 5.39 7.32
CA THR A 420 23.75 6.42 7.72
C THR A 420 23.26 7.85 7.52
N TYR A 421 22.12 8.01 6.84
CA TYR A 421 21.55 9.33 6.50
C TYR A 421 21.26 10.23 7.72
N TRP A 422 20.93 9.62 8.86
CA TRP A 422 20.61 10.34 10.10
C TRP A 422 21.83 10.70 10.93
N LEU A 423 23.00 10.13 10.60
CA LEU A 423 24.25 10.32 11.33
C LEU A 423 25.05 11.48 10.74
N THR A 424 25.58 12.35 11.59
CA THR A 424 26.42 13.46 11.16
C THR A 424 27.83 12.94 10.86
N SER A 425 28.20 12.97 9.60
CA SER A 425 29.52 12.50 9.10
C SER A 425 30.40 13.63 8.56
N ASP A 426 29.99 14.89 8.69
CA ASP A 426 30.70 16.07 8.17
C ASP A 426 30.89 17.15 9.25
N SER A 427 30.78 16.76 10.53
CA SER A 427 31.07 17.67 11.64
C SER A 427 32.56 17.99 11.69
N ASP A 428 32.88 19.28 11.78
CA ASP A 428 34.24 19.79 11.94
C ASP A 428 34.56 20.22 13.39
N GLN A 429 33.53 20.37 14.24
CA GLN A 429 33.67 20.75 15.62
C GLN A 429 32.63 20.07 16.51
N ILE A 430 33.08 19.68 17.71
CA ILE A 430 32.21 19.21 18.80
C ILE A 430 32.28 20.25 19.93
N ILE A 431 31.16 20.53 20.57
CA ILE A 431 31.02 21.66 21.51
C ILE A 431 30.46 21.15 22.84
N ASN A 432 31.19 21.49 23.94
CA ASN A 432 30.66 21.32 25.28
C ASN A 432 29.61 22.41 25.56
N MET A 433 28.37 22.00 25.75
CA MET A 433 27.20 22.91 25.82
C MET A 433 27.11 23.73 27.10
N THR A 434 27.97 23.46 28.10
CA THR A 434 28.05 24.24 29.35
C THR A 434 29.18 25.25 29.30
N THR A 435 30.41 24.80 28.94
CA THR A 435 31.60 25.64 28.93
C THR A 435 31.85 26.33 27.59
N MET A 436 31.14 25.97 26.54
CA MET A 436 31.34 26.40 25.15
C MET A 436 32.74 26.07 24.61
N LYS A 437 33.44 25.11 25.22
CA LYS A 437 34.72 24.60 24.74
C LYS A 437 34.50 23.86 23.46
N LYS A 438 35.31 24.12 22.44
CA LYS A 438 35.24 23.53 21.11
C LYS A 438 36.42 22.59 20.91
N LEU A 439 36.12 21.44 20.34
CA LEU A 439 37.09 20.44 19.88
C LEU A 439 36.99 20.33 18.38
N PRO A 440 38.02 20.71 17.60
CA PRO A 440 38.06 20.41 16.18
C PRO A 440 38.15 18.90 15.96
N VAL A 441 37.31 18.34 15.06
CA VAL A 441 37.27 16.92 14.81
C VAL A 441 37.14 16.61 13.31
N THR A 442 37.49 15.40 12.94
CA THR A 442 37.32 14.88 11.60
C THR A 442 36.64 13.51 11.66
N PHE A 443 35.71 13.27 10.75
CA PHE A 443 35.00 12.00 10.67
C PHE A 443 35.94 10.88 10.17
N ASP A 444 36.00 9.75 10.90
CA ASP A 444 36.88 8.61 10.63
C ASP A 444 36.10 7.31 10.33
N GLY A 445 34.86 7.42 9.85
CA GLY A 445 34.07 6.28 9.40
C GLY A 445 33.01 5.78 10.38
N TYR A 446 32.41 4.65 10.01
CA TYR A 446 31.31 4.04 10.76
C TYR A 446 31.76 2.81 11.53
N LEU A 447 31.14 2.61 12.71
CA LEU A 447 31.21 1.39 13.49
C LEU A 447 29.86 0.68 13.35
N HIS A 448 29.86 -0.54 12.86
CA HIS A 448 28.63 -1.29 12.64
C HIS A 448 28.25 -2.08 13.88
N TYR A 449 27.23 -1.60 14.59
CA TYR A 449 26.71 -2.26 15.78
C TYR A 449 25.22 -1.94 15.98
N SER A 450 24.39 -2.98 15.95
CA SER A 450 22.93 -2.84 16.09
C SER A 450 22.57 -2.75 17.55
N LEU A 451 22.79 -1.58 18.19
CA LEU A 451 22.21 -1.47 19.47
C LEU A 451 22.41 -0.25 20.30
N PHE A 452 21.81 0.77 20.14
CA PHE A 452 21.67 1.65 21.27
C PHE A 452 20.20 2.06 21.40
N SER A 453 19.73 2.14 22.65
CA SER A 453 18.35 2.46 22.96
C SER A 453 17.97 3.83 22.44
N GLY A 454 16.72 3.99 22.10
CA GLY A 454 16.14 5.24 21.70
C GLY A 454 16.47 5.63 20.27
N ARG A 455 16.30 6.92 19.98
CA ARG A 455 16.57 7.55 18.68
C ARG A 455 17.74 8.52 18.74
N SER A 456 18.69 8.25 19.63
CA SER A 456 19.88 9.08 19.78
C SER A 456 20.95 8.67 18.76
N ASN A 457 21.66 9.67 18.24
CA ASN A 457 22.78 9.46 17.36
C ASN A 457 24.03 9.23 18.22
N TYR A 458 24.62 8.03 18.17
CA TYR A 458 25.78 7.66 18.97
C TYR A 458 27.06 7.77 18.17
N TYR A 459 28.07 8.32 18.85
CA TYR A 459 29.41 8.54 18.31
C TYR A 459 30.48 8.07 19.30
N VAL A 460 31.66 7.77 18.79
CA VAL A 460 32.81 7.34 19.58
C VAL A 460 33.94 8.34 19.41
N LEU A 461 34.47 8.80 20.53
CA LEU A 461 35.67 9.66 20.63
C LEU A 461 36.85 8.88 21.18
N ASN A 462 38.07 9.41 20.94
CA ASN A 462 39.22 9.04 21.71
C ASN A 462 39.01 9.33 23.20
N ASP A 463 39.51 8.45 24.08
CA ASP A 463 39.27 8.56 25.53
C ASP A 463 39.76 9.90 26.10
N THR A 464 40.93 10.40 25.66
CA THR A 464 41.49 11.68 26.10
C THR A 464 40.64 12.86 25.61
N ASP A 465 40.11 12.79 24.40
CA ASP A 465 39.26 13.85 23.85
C ASP A 465 37.91 13.89 24.57
N TYR A 466 37.36 12.72 24.89
CA TYR A 466 36.13 12.59 25.66
C TYR A 466 36.31 13.21 27.06
N GLU A 467 37.36 12.81 27.80
CA GLU A 467 37.67 13.37 29.14
C GLU A 467 37.82 14.90 29.07
N ASN A 468 38.51 15.39 28.04
CA ASN A 468 38.70 16.83 27.82
C ASN A 468 37.38 17.58 27.56
N MET A 469 36.41 16.93 26.92
CA MET A 469 35.10 17.53 26.64
C MET A 469 34.13 17.36 27.81
N GLU A 470 34.35 16.38 28.67
CA GLU A 470 33.54 16.16 29.86
C GLU A 470 33.84 17.21 30.97
N VAL A 471 35.09 17.74 31.02
CA VAL A 471 35.47 18.71 32.02
C VAL A 471 34.55 19.94 31.99
N GLY A 472 33.85 20.19 33.10
CA GLY A 472 32.93 21.31 33.26
C GLY A 472 31.59 21.15 32.54
N LEU A 473 31.27 19.98 32.00
CA LEU A 473 29.99 19.69 31.43
C LEU A 473 28.96 19.52 32.55
N GLY A 474 27.80 20.16 32.43
CA GLY A 474 26.71 20.07 33.39
C GLY A 474 26.05 18.68 33.37
N ASP A 475 25.48 18.30 34.51
CA ASP A 475 24.87 16.96 34.67
C ASP A 475 23.67 16.76 33.75
N GLU A 476 23.00 17.82 33.29
CA GLU A 476 21.91 17.78 32.31
C GLU A 476 22.34 17.28 30.92
N TRP A 477 23.65 17.21 30.65
CA TRP A 477 24.28 16.74 29.42
C TRP A 477 24.96 15.40 29.59
N LYS A 478 24.71 14.70 30.70
CA LYS A 478 25.29 13.40 30.99
C LYS A 478 24.19 12.36 31.15
N GLU A 479 24.42 11.17 30.60
CA GLU A 479 23.49 10.05 30.66
C GLU A 479 24.23 8.75 31.02
N HIS A 480 23.46 7.78 31.48
CA HIS A 480 23.90 6.40 31.65
C HIS A 480 23.30 5.54 30.54
N GLN A 481 24.09 4.61 30.00
CA GLN A 481 23.67 3.57 29.09
C GLN A 481 23.76 2.23 29.81
N ILE A 482 22.67 1.48 29.86
CA ILE A 482 22.59 0.14 30.45
C ILE A 482 22.27 -0.87 29.36
N LEU A 483 23.01 -2.01 29.38
CA LEU A 483 22.83 -3.15 28.52
C LEU A 483 22.85 -4.44 29.37
N PHE A 484 21.93 -5.36 29.14
CA PHE A 484 21.98 -6.68 29.74
C PHE A 484 21.21 -7.73 28.94
N ASN A 485 21.54 -8.99 29.22
CA ASN A 485 20.82 -10.16 28.73
C ASN A 485 20.11 -10.85 29.88
N ILE A 486 19.15 -11.69 29.56
CA ILE A 486 18.48 -12.55 30.53
C ILE A 486 18.76 -14.03 30.26
N ASP A 487 18.69 -14.84 31.34
CA ASP A 487 18.72 -16.29 31.28
C ASP A 487 17.33 -16.81 31.66
N GLY A 488 16.71 -17.56 30.78
CA GLY A 488 15.35 -18.01 30.87
C GLY A 488 14.56 -17.73 29.58
N GLU A 489 13.31 -18.12 29.54
CA GLU A 489 12.41 -17.70 28.46
C GLU A 489 12.02 -16.25 28.71
N ASP A 490 12.48 -15.34 27.83
CA ASP A 490 12.10 -13.93 27.87
C ASP A 490 10.57 -13.82 27.78
N ASN A 491 9.97 -13.08 28.69
CA ASN A 491 8.54 -12.93 28.71
C ASN A 491 8.11 -11.45 28.63
N TYR A 492 6.97 -11.24 28.01
CA TYR A 492 6.39 -9.92 27.81
C TYR A 492 6.08 -9.22 29.13
N GLU A 493 5.63 -9.96 30.16
CA GLU A 493 5.19 -9.39 31.44
C GLU A 493 6.36 -8.75 32.21
N PHE A 494 7.55 -9.37 32.19
CA PHE A 494 8.77 -8.78 32.78
C PHE A 494 9.18 -7.51 32.00
N ALA A 495 9.22 -7.57 30.67
CA ALA A 495 9.64 -6.46 29.84
C ALA A 495 8.68 -5.26 30.01
N ASP A 496 7.38 -5.50 30.04
CA ASP A 496 6.34 -4.50 30.27
C ASP A 496 6.44 -3.88 31.68
N LYS A 497 6.62 -4.72 32.69
CA LYS A 497 6.80 -4.23 34.07
C LYS A 497 8.05 -3.37 34.24
N LEU A 498 9.16 -3.82 33.67
CA LEU A 498 10.42 -3.04 33.69
C LEU A 498 10.28 -1.71 32.96
N PHE A 499 9.57 -1.70 31.82
CA PHE A 499 9.27 -0.47 31.09
C PHE A 499 8.51 0.53 31.95
N HIS A 500 7.47 0.10 32.65
CA HIS A 500 6.67 0.97 33.53
C HIS A 500 7.48 1.49 34.72
N VAL A 501 8.28 0.63 35.36
CA VAL A 501 9.17 1.04 36.45
C VAL A 501 10.19 2.07 35.97
N PHE A 502 10.77 1.88 34.78
CA PHE A 502 11.70 2.83 34.17
C PHE A 502 11.03 4.16 33.83
N MET A 503 9.85 4.12 33.23
CA MET A 503 9.06 5.29 32.86
C MET A 503 8.65 6.10 34.10
N ASP A 504 8.14 5.43 35.15
CA ASP A 504 7.75 6.07 36.40
C ASP A 504 8.94 6.70 37.14
N ALA A 505 10.12 6.08 37.06
CA ALA A 505 11.35 6.63 37.62
C ALA A 505 11.79 7.93 36.95
N LEU A 506 11.58 8.06 35.64
CA LEU A 506 11.87 9.30 34.90
C LEU A 506 10.76 10.35 35.11
N GLY A 507 9.50 9.93 35.16
CA GLY A 507 8.33 10.78 35.36
C GLY A 507 8.00 11.70 34.17
N GLU A 508 6.89 12.44 34.28
CA GLU A 508 6.34 13.31 33.23
C GLU A 508 7.32 14.40 32.75
N LYS A 509 8.26 14.82 33.58
CA LYS A 509 9.29 15.80 33.22
C LYS A 509 10.12 15.36 31.99
N TYR A 510 10.34 14.05 31.86
CA TYR A 510 11.13 13.45 30.79
C TYR A 510 10.28 12.85 29.66
N ALA A 511 8.98 13.17 29.62
CA ALA A 511 8.12 12.83 28.49
C ALA A 511 8.41 13.72 27.28
N ILE A 512 9.66 13.72 26.82
CA ILE A 512 10.21 14.56 25.77
C ILE A 512 10.17 13.79 24.46
N SER A 513 9.74 14.46 23.38
CA SER A 513 9.75 13.88 22.04
C SER A 513 11.19 13.63 21.55
N SER A 514 11.38 12.55 20.81
CA SER A 514 12.64 12.22 20.13
C SER A 514 13.06 13.28 19.09
N ASN A 515 12.13 14.10 18.63
CA ASN A 515 12.39 15.21 17.72
C ASN A 515 12.91 16.48 18.44
N TYR A 516 12.90 16.48 19.78
CA TYR A 516 13.33 17.65 20.56
C TYR A 516 14.85 17.62 20.75
N ASP A 517 15.52 18.58 20.13
CA ASP A 517 16.97 18.77 20.18
C ASP A 517 17.32 20.05 20.94
N ARG A 518 18.01 19.90 22.06
CA ARG A 518 18.39 21.03 22.95
C ARG A 518 19.49 21.89 22.34
N VAL A 519 20.39 21.28 21.55
CA VAL A 519 21.49 21.98 20.89
C VAL A 519 20.95 22.89 19.79
N VAL A 520 20.05 22.34 18.94
CA VAL A 520 19.38 23.16 17.92
C VAL A 520 18.57 24.29 18.55
N LYS A 521 17.86 24.03 19.63
CA LYS A 521 17.10 25.04 20.37
C LYS A 521 18.02 26.18 20.86
N TYR A 522 19.16 25.82 21.47
CA TYR A 522 20.14 26.78 21.91
C TYR A 522 20.69 27.60 20.73
N GLY A 523 21.12 26.96 19.66
CA GLY A 523 21.66 27.63 18.48
C GLY A 523 20.65 28.59 17.83
N ARG A 524 19.37 28.24 17.82
CA ARG A 524 18.28 29.10 17.36
C ARG A 524 18.13 30.33 18.26
N SER A 525 18.16 30.13 19.57
CA SER A 525 18.03 31.24 20.53
C SER A 525 19.19 32.26 20.43
N VAL A 526 20.42 31.78 20.25
CA VAL A 526 21.61 32.63 20.05
C VAL A 526 21.50 33.47 18.79
N ASN A 527 20.90 32.91 17.74
CA ASN A 527 20.68 33.58 16.46
C ASN A 527 19.37 34.41 16.42
N GLY A 528 18.67 34.59 17.55
CA GLY A 528 17.43 35.35 17.65
C GLY A 528 16.26 34.73 16.84
N LYS A 529 16.30 33.41 16.59
CA LYS A 529 15.25 32.65 15.88
C LYS A 529 14.47 31.79 16.86
N SER A 530 13.17 31.61 16.61
CA SER A 530 12.38 30.65 17.37
C SER A 530 12.78 29.21 17.01
N TYR A 531 12.69 28.33 17.99
CA TYR A 531 12.77 26.89 17.73
C TYR A 531 11.40 26.42 17.30
N PHE A 532 11.32 25.60 16.24
CA PHE A 532 10.04 25.27 15.63
C PHE A 532 9.07 24.53 16.58
N LEU A 533 9.56 23.70 17.50
CA LEU A 533 8.73 23.05 18.52
C LEU A 533 8.29 23.98 19.66
N ASP A 534 8.80 25.20 19.75
CA ASP A 534 8.30 26.23 20.69
C ASP A 534 7.15 27.05 20.07
N GLU A 535 6.87 26.90 18.78
CA GLU A 535 5.75 27.56 18.10
C GLU A 535 4.42 26.89 18.48
N PRO A 536 3.34 27.65 18.71
CA PRO A 536 2.06 27.09 19.20
C PRO A 536 1.50 25.97 18.33
N GLU A 537 1.80 25.99 17.03
CA GLU A 537 1.37 24.99 16.06
C GLU A 537 2.02 23.62 16.28
N TYR A 538 3.28 23.61 16.74
CA TYR A 538 4.10 22.39 16.90
C TYR A 538 4.44 22.09 18.36
N ALA A 539 3.98 22.89 19.32
CA ALA A 539 4.31 22.72 20.74
C ALA A 539 3.86 21.36 21.30
N ALA A 540 2.79 20.80 20.76
CA ALA A 540 2.33 19.45 21.10
C ALA A 540 3.32 18.35 20.66
N ASP A 541 4.10 18.60 19.59
CA ASP A 541 5.07 17.64 19.05
C ASP A 541 6.40 17.63 19.84
N ALA A 542 6.60 18.57 20.75
CA ALA A 542 7.78 18.62 21.62
C ALA A 542 7.73 17.60 22.77
N LYS A 543 6.55 17.09 23.10
CA LYS A 543 6.32 16.13 24.19
C LYS A 543 5.53 14.93 23.69
N VAL A 544 5.69 13.81 24.37
CA VAL A 544 4.83 12.64 24.22
C VAL A 544 3.77 12.62 25.31
N ASP A 545 2.62 12.01 25.03
CA ASP A 545 1.51 11.95 26.00
C ASP A 545 1.80 10.92 27.08
N TYR A 546 2.25 11.38 28.24
CA TYR A 546 2.59 10.52 29.37
C TYR A 546 1.41 9.71 29.90
N ALA A 547 0.18 10.17 29.70
CA ALA A 547 -1.01 9.46 30.12
C ALA A 547 -1.35 8.25 29.22
N ASP A 548 -0.85 8.24 27.98
CA ASP A 548 -1.00 7.11 27.03
C ASP A 548 0.35 6.41 26.77
N CYS A 549 1.03 6.03 27.85
CA CYS A 549 2.37 5.44 27.77
C CYS A 549 2.39 4.05 27.13
N ASP A 550 1.28 3.30 27.16
CA ASP A 550 1.13 2.00 26.48
C ASP A 550 0.90 2.15 24.98
N GLY A 551 0.61 3.35 24.52
CA GLY A 551 0.39 3.64 23.11
C GLY A 551 1.67 3.52 22.29
N SER A 552 1.59 2.91 21.10
CA SER A 552 2.72 2.85 20.17
C SER A 552 3.28 4.23 19.83
N THR A 553 2.45 5.27 19.83
CA THR A 553 2.84 6.67 19.60
C THR A 553 3.78 7.20 20.68
N PHE A 554 3.49 6.87 21.95
CA PHE A 554 4.36 7.24 23.06
C PHE A 554 5.73 6.57 22.89
N ARG A 555 5.76 5.25 22.81
CA ARG A 555 7.00 4.47 22.74
C ARG A 555 7.87 4.88 21.55
N PHE A 556 7.31 4.98 20.34
CA PHE A 556 8.07 5.41 19.17
C PHE A 556 8.46 6.87 19.13
N GLY A 557 7.74 7.74 19.84
CA GLY A 557 8.00 9.18 19.90
C GLY A 557 8.88 9.61 21.06
N TRP A 558 9.12 8.76 22.04
CA TRP A 558 9.82 9.11 23.26
C TRP A 558 11.34 9.15 23.11
N LYS A 559 12.01 10.20 23.59
CA LYS A 559 13.47 10.35 23.50
C LYS A 559 14.21 9.23 24.24
N TYR A 560 13.73 8.84 25.41
CA TYR A 560 14.31 7.82 26.29
C TYR A 560 13.69 6.43 26.06
N MET A 561 13.15 6.18 24.88
CA MET A 561 12.58 4.88 24.55
C MET A 561 13.60 3.76 24.76
N PRO A 562 13.35 2.79 25.65
CA PRO A 562 14.22 1.64 25.79
C PRO A 562 14.08 0.70 24.62
N SER A 563 15.13 -0.03 24.28
CA SER A 563 15.09 -1.14 23.35
C SER A 563 15.03 -2.44 24.15
N PHE A 564 13.83 -2.97 24.33
CA PHE A 564 13.54 -4.25 24.96
C PHE A 564 13.06 -5.22 23.89
N LYS A 565 13.88 -6.21 23.57
CA LYS A 565 13.67 -7.11 22.45
C LYS A 565 12.26 -7.73 22.39
N MET A 566 11.74 -8.11 23.56
CA MET A 566 10.41 -8.70 23.66
C MET A 566 9.28 -7.68 23.44
N LEU A 567 9.40 -6.48 24.02
CA LEU A 567 8.46 -5.39 23.80
C LEU A 567 8.50 -4.91 22.33
N ASP A 568 9.69 -4.64 21.82
CA ASP A 568 9.88 -4.15 20.46
C ASP A 568 9.32 -5.13 19.43
N SER A 569 9.57 -6.44 19.63
CA SER A 569 9.02 -7.48 18.76
C SER A 569 7.49 -7.54 18.82
N THR A 570 6.91 -7.40 20.00
CA THR A 570 5.45 -7.44 20.20
C THR A 570 4.78 -6.19 19.62
N ASP A 571 5.31 -5.00 19.89
CA ASP A 571 4.77 -3.75 19.35
C ASP A 571 4.87 -3.68 17.85
N PHE A 572 5.99 -4.13 17.32
CA PHE A 572 6.15 -4.20 15.89
C PHE A 572 5.18 -5.21 15.26
N VAL A 573 5.01 -6.38 15.88
CA VAL A 573 4.01 -7.35 15.41
C VAL A 573 2.62 -6.72 15.40
N ARG A 574 2.24 -5.98 16.44
CA ARG A 574 0.94 -5.27 16.52
C ARG A 574 0.82 -4.24 15.39
N THR A 575 1.81 -3.36 15.24
CA THR A 575 1.82 -2.31 14.21
C THR A 575 1.84 -2.90 12.82
N THR A 576 2.75 -3.84 12.59
CA THR A 576 2.89 -4.51 11.29
C THR A 576 1.65 -5.32 10.94
N ALA A 577 1.01 -5.97 11.93
CA ALA A 577 -0.22 -6.73 11.71
C ALA A 577 -1.34 -5.85 11.13
N VAL A 578 -1.51 -4.63 11.65
CA VAL A 578 -2.52 -3.70 11.13
C VAL A 578 -2.19 -3.30 9.69
N TYR A 579 -0.93 -2.97 9.38
CA TYR A 579 -0.51 -2.66 8.01
C TYR A 579 -0.71 -3.84 7.06
N LEU A 580 -0.25 -5.02 7.45
CA LEU A 580 -0.41 -6.24 6.67
C LEU A 580 -1.88 -6.52 6.36
N MET A 581 -2.75 -6.35 7.34
CA MET A 581 -4.18 -6.51 7.16
C MET A 581 -4.75 -5.50 6.17
N LEU A 582 -4.40 -4.22 6.28
CA LEU A 582 -4.84 -3.19 5.35
C LEU A 582 -4.37 -3.49 3.92
N PHE A 583 -3.10 -3.83 3.72
CA PHE A 583 -2.55 -4.19 2.41
C PHE A 583 -3.18 -5.47 1.84
N PHE A 584 -3.46 -6.46 2.68
CA PHE A 584 -4.17 -7.67 2.27
C PHE A 584 -5.60 -7.35 1.79
N PHE A 585 -6.30 -6.47 2.50
CA PHE A 585 -7.63 -6.01 2.07
C PHE A 585 -7.60 -5.28 0.74
N ILE A 586 -6.64 -4.38 0.56
CA ILE A 586 -6.47 -3.65 -0.71
C ILE A 586 -6.21 -4.63 -1.85
N THR A 587 -5.35 -5.63 -1.63
CA THR A 587 -5.10 -6.68 -2.60
C THR A 587 -6.39 -7.41 -2.99
N ILE A 588 -7.19 -7.82 -2.01
CA ILE A 588 -8.49 -8.46 -2.26
C ILE A 588 -9.41 -7.56 -3.09
N ILE A 589 -9.55 -6.28 -2.70
CA ILE A 589 -10.41 -5.33 -3.41
C ILE A 589 -9.97 -5.16 -4.86
N CYS A 590 -8.69 -4.90 -5.09
CA CYS A 590 -8.13 -4.69 -6.41
C CYS A 590 -8.27 -5.93 -7.30
N VAL A 591 -7.95 -7.10 -6.77
CA VAL A 591 -8.03 -8.37 -7.51
C VAL A 591 -9.50 -8.72 -7.82
N MET A 592 -10.40 -8.61 -6.85
CA MET A 592 -11.83 -8.85 -7.06
C MET A 592 -12.41 -7.90 -8.10
N ALA A 593 -12.12 -6.60 -8.01
CA ALA A 593 -12.58 -5.61 -9.00
C ALA A 593 -12.06 -5.95 -10.41
N ALA A 594 -10.77 -6.28 -10.55
CA ALA A 594 -10.17 -6.67 -11.82
C ALA A 594 -10.83 -7.94 -12.41
N LEU A 595 -11.04 -8.97 -11.60
CA LEU A 595 -11.69 -10.22 -12.03
C LEU A 595 -13.15 -10.02 -12.46
N ILE A 596 -13.89 -9.16 -11.75
CA ILE A 596 -15.27 -8.85 -12.13
C ILE A 596 -15.31 -8.07 -13.44
N ILE A 597 -14.40 -7.12 -13.68
CA ILE A 597 -14.30 -6.41 -14.96
C ILE A 597 -13.94 -7.41 -16.08
N CYS A 598 -12.98 -8.30 -15.86
CA CYS A 598 -12.65 -9.37 -16.81
C CYS A 598 -13.85 -10.25 -17.17
N TYR A 599 -14.57 -10.72 -16.15
CA TYR A 599 -15.77 -11.55 -16.31
C TYR A 599 -16.87 -10.83 -17.07
N THR A 600 -17.24 -9.64 -16.65
CA THR A 600 -18.32 -8.85 -17.25
C THR A 600 -18.00 -8.46 -18.69
N ARG A 601 -16.74 -8.07 -18.97
CA ARG A 601 -16.30 -7.73 -20.31
C ARG A 601 -16.34 -8.93 -21.24
N SER A 602 -15.87 -10.08 -20.79
CA SER A 602 -15.89 -11.31 -21.59
C SER A 602 -17.31 -11.71 -21.96
N ILE A 603 -18.23 -11.69 -21.01
CA ILE A 603 -19.65 -11.97 -21.26
C ILE A 603 -20.26 -10.96 -22.22
N SER A 604 -19.99 -9.67 -22.04
CA SER A 604 -20.51 -8.62 -22.93
C SER A 604 -20.10 -8.82 -24.38
N ILE A 605 -18.82 -9.16 -24.63
CA ILE A 605 -18.32 -9.41 -26.00
C ILE A 605 -19.05 -10.60 -26.62
N VAL A 606 -19.27 -11.68 -25.88
CA VAL A 606 -19.96 -12.87 -26.39
C VAL A 606 -21.42 -12.59 -26.68
N LEU A 607 -22.10 -11.86 -25.79
CA LEU A 607 -23.50 -11.50 -26.01
C LEU A 607 -23.68 -10.61 -27.23
N ASN A 608 -22.81 -9.61 -27.40
CA ASN A 608 -22.86 -8.69 -28.55
C ASN A 608 -22.52 -9.38 -29.88
N ASN A 609 -21.73 -10.43 -29.87
CA ASN A 609 -21.33 -11.18 -31.08
C ASN A 609 -22.02 -12.56 -31.21
N ARG A 610 -23.13 -12.75 -30.48
CA ARG A 610 -23.84 -14.07 -30.50
C ARG A 610 -24.27 -14.47 -31.90
N TYR A 611 -24.74 -13.52 -32.69
CA TYR A 611 -25.14 -13.75 -34.08
C TYR A 611 -24.00 -14.28 -34.94
N VAL A 612 -22.77 -13.79 -34.77
CA VAL A 612 -21.60 -14.30 -35.50
C VAL A 612 -21.32 -15.77 -35.13
N PHE A 613 -21.45 -16.15 -33.87
CA PHE A 613 -21.31 -17.53 -33.44
C PHE A 613 -22.45 -18.43 -33.99
N GLU A 614 -23.65 -17.91 -34.10
CA GLU A 614 -24.79 -18.63 -34.70
C GLU A 614 -24.59 -18.80 -36.21
N ASP A 615 -24.12 -17.81 -36.94
CA ASP A 615 -23.79 -17.90 -38.36
C ASP A 615 -22.62 -18.84 -38.63
N LEU A 616 -21.57 -18.83 -37.80
CA LEU A 616 -20.48 -19.78 -37.89
C LEU A 616 -20.95 -21.23 -37.69
N LYS A 617 -21.92 -21.48 -36.77
CA LYS A 617 -22.54 -22.78 -36.61
C LYS A 617 -23.32 -23.19 -37.85
N ARG A 618 -24.08 -22.28 -38.46
CA ARG A 618 -24.83 -22.53 -39.70
C ARG A 618 -23.91 -22.87 -40.87
N LEU A 619 -22.70 -22.26 -40.87
CA LEU A 619 -21.63 -22.54 -41.85
C LEU A 619 -20.84 -23.84 -41.55
N GLY A 620 -21.24 -24.60 -40.52
CA GLY A 620 -20.62 -25.91 -40.19
C GLY A 620 -19.39 -25.82 -39.29
N ALA A 621 -19.15 -24.71 -38.61
CA ALA A 621 -18.02 -24.61 -37.69
C ALA A 621 -18.13 -25.59 -36.50
N SER A 622 -17.08 -26.37 -36.28
CA SER A 622 -17.07 -27.40 -35.23
C SER A 622 -17.14 -26.78 -33.81
N PRO A 623 -17.73 -27.45 -32.81
CA PRO A 623 -17.75 -26.99 -31.42
C PRO A 623 -16.35 -26.77 -30.85
N ALA A 624 -15.36 -27.53 -31.30
CA ALA A 624 -13.95 -27.35 -30.91
C ALA A 624 -13.37 -26.03 -31.41
N PHE A 625 -13.66 -25.66 -32.67
CA PHE A 625 -13.25 -24.37 -33.25
C PHE A 625 -13.89 -23.19 -32.51
N LEU A 626 -15.21 -23.23 -32.30
CA LEU A 626 -15.92 -22.20 -31.57
C LEU A 626 -15.40 -22.04 -30.12
N THR A 627 -15.11 -23.16 -29.46
CA THR A 627 -14.49 -23.16 -28.13
C THR A 627 -13.10 -22.50 -28.14
N LYS A 628 -12.29 -22.74 -29.16
CA LYS A 628 -10.96 -22.16 -29.33
C LYS A 628 -11.02 -20.65 -29.50
N GLU A 629 -11.97 -20.14 -30.28
CA GLU A 629 -12.16 -18.69 -30.48
C GLU A 629 -12.65 -18.00 -29.20
N VAL A 630 -13.59 -18.58 -28.44
CA VAL A 630 -14.01 -18.09 -27.12
C VAL A 630 -12.84 -18.05 -26.16
N LYS A 631 -12.04 -19.13 -26.07
CA LYS A 631 -10.86 -19.18 -25.20
C LYS A 631 -9.84 -18.11 -25.58
N ALA A 632 -9.59 -17.89 -26.88
CA ALA A 632 -8.60 -16.93 -27.37
C ALA A 632 -8.99 -15.49 -27.00
N GLN A 633 -10.26 -15.12 -27.15
CA GLN A 633 -10.78 -13.80 -26.76
C GLN A 633 -10.67 -13.60 -25.25
N THR A 634 -11.19 -14.54 -24.47
CA THR A 634 -11.20 -14.45 -23.00
C THR A 634 -9.79 -14.40 -22.44
N ARG A 635 -8.85 -15.19 -22.99
CA ARG A 635 -7.45 -15.18 -22.58
C ARG A 635 -6.81 -13.80 -22.73
N LYS A 636 -7.07 -13.10 -23.82
CA LYS A 636 -6.53 -11.77 -24.04
C LYS A 636 -7.05 -10.75 -23.02
N ILE A 637 -8.32 -10.86 -22.60
CA ILE A 637 -8.92 -9.93 -21.64
C ILE A 637 -8.40 -10.19 -20.23
N PHE A 638 -8.20 -11.45 -19.84
CA PHE A 638 -7.74 -11.82 -18.51
C PHE A 638 -6.23 -11.67 -18.35
N PHE A 639 -5.46 -12.32 -19.21
CA PHE A 639 -4.01 -12.44 -18.98
C PHE A 639 -3.20 -11.26 -19.48
N THR A 640 -3.56 -10.63 -20.61
CA THR A 640 -2.74 -9.54 -21.16
C THR A 640 -2.62 -8.36 -20.19
N PRO A 641 -3.71 -7.75 -19.69
CA PRO A 641 -3.59 -6.61 -18.77
C PRO A 641 -3.01 -7.05 -17.41
N SER A 642 -3.36 -8.25 -16.93
CA SER A 642 -2.88 -8.73 -15.64
C SER A 642 -1.36 -8.97 -15.63
N ILE A 643 -0.83 -9.62 -16.68
CA ILE A 643 0.62 -9.82 -16.81
C ILE A 643 1.35 -8.49 -16.91
N ILE A 644 0.83 -7.53 -17.70
CA ILE A 644 1.43 -6.20 -17.81
C ILE A 644 1.49 -5.51 -16.45
N GLY A 645 0.38 -5.52 -15.69
CA GLY A 645 0.32 -4.93 -14.36
C GLY A 645 1.29 -5.59 -13.37
N MET A 646 1.32 -6.92 -13.33
CA MET A 646 2.22 -7.68 -12.45
C MET A 646 3.70 -7.46 -12.80
N VAL A 647 4.06 -7.54 -14.08
CA VAL A 647 5.45 -7.37 -14.53
C VAL A 647 5.92 -5.93 -14.27
N ALA A 648 5.09 -4.94 -14.63
CA ALA A 648 5.43 -3.54 -14.39
C ALA A 648 5.66 -3.27 -12.89
N MET A 649 4.83 -3.87 -12.02
CA MET A 649 4.93 -3.65 -10.59
C MET A 649 6.12 -4.37 -9.97
N TYR A 650 6.43 -5.58 -10.42
CA TYR A 650 7.62 -6.30 -9.96
C TYR A 650 8.91 -5.55 -10.27
N PHE A 651 9.04 -5.03 -11.49
CA PHE A 651 10.20 -4.20 -11.86
C PHE A 651 10.24 -2.88 -11.08
N PHE A 652 9.10 -2.23 -10.90
CA PHE A 652 9.03 -0.98 -10.14
C PHE A 652 9.44 -1.20 -8.68
N PHE A 653 8.99 -2.28 -8.07
CA PHE A 653 9.36 -2.63 -6.70
C PHE A 653 10.85 -2.98 -6.55
N SER A 654 11.40 -3.74 -7.50
CA SER A 654 12.84 -4.02 -7.55
C SER A 654 13.66 -2.74 -7.73
N MET A 655 13.16 -1.77 -8.50
CA MET A 655 13.79 -0.46 -8.69
C MET A 655 13.76 0.36 -7.39
N ILE A 656 12.67 0.32 -6.61
CA ILE A 656 12.58 0.99 -5.31
C ILE A 656 13.63 0.42 -4.35
N MET A 657 13.74 -0.92 -4.25
CA MET A 657 14.73 -1.57 -3.41
C MET A 657 16.16 -1.14 -3.77
N TYR A 658 16.52 -1.22 -5.05
CA TYR A 658 17.84 -0.79 -5.52
C TYR A 658 18.09 0.72 -5.28
N ALA A 659 17.08 1.56 -5.40
CA ALA A 659 17.25 3.00 -5.28
C ALA A 659 17.35 3.50 -3.83
N ASN A 660 17.02 2.67 -2.84
CA ASN A 660 17.16 3.04 -1.43
C ASN A 660 18.63 3.17 -1.02
N ASP A 661 19.48 2.22 -1.43
CA ASP A 661 20.87 2.14 -0.99
C ASP A 661 21.89 1.86 -2.13
N GLY A 662 21.41 1.69 -3.37
CA GLY A 662 22.24 1.41 -4.53
C GLY A 662 22.73 -0.06 -4.62
N THR A 663 22.31 -0.92 -3.69
CA THR A 663 22.62 -2.37 -3.67
C THR A 663 21.33 -3.18 -3.47
N ILE A 664 21.39 -4.48 -3.70
CA ILE A 664 20.30 -5.39 -3.35
C ILE A 664 20.84 -6.43 -2.39
N SER A 665 20.43 -6.35 -1.14
CA SER A 665 20.86 -7.26 -0.08
C SER A 665 20.32 -8.69 -0.29
N PHE A 666 20.93 -9.67 0.37
CA PHE A 666 20.46 -11.07 0.30
C PHE A 666 19.01 -11.22 0.80
N THR A 667 18.60 -10.42 1.75
CA THR A 667 17.24 -10.41 2.32
C THR A 667 16.22 -9.82 1.39
N GLU A 668 16.59 -8.78 0.66
CA GLU A 668 15.74 -8.20 -0.38
C GLU A 668 15.56 -9.17 -1.55
N ILE A 669 16.60 -9.94 -1.91
CA ILE A 669 16.47 -11.03 -2.89
C ILE A 669 15.48 -12.09 -2.39
N ALA A 670 15.54 -12.48 -1.12
CA ALA A 670 14.59 -13.42 -0.54
C ALA A 670 13.16 -12.86 -0.59
N SER A 671 12.95 -11.59 -0.25
CA SER A 671 11.66 -10.89 -0.36
C SER A 671 11.15 -10.85 -1.81
N LEU A 672 12.01 -10.56 -2.78
CA LEU A 672 11.65 -10.57 -4.20
C LEU A 672 11.24 -11.96 -4.69
N LEU A 673 11.88 -13.03 -4.20
CA LEU A 673 11.47 -14.41 -4.52
C LEU A 673 10.10 -14.76 -3.92
N VAL A 674 9.82 -14.32 -2.70
CA VAL A 674 8.48 -14.48 -2.10
C VAL A 674 7.44 -13.69 -2.90
N CYS A 675 7.75 -12.45 -3.29
CA CYS A 675 6.87 -11.65 -4.17
C CYS A 675 6.58 -12.36 -5.50
N LEU A 676 7.59 -13.01 -6.09
CA LEU A 676 7.40 -13.79 -7.31
C LEU A 676 6.46 -14.98 -7.09
N ALA A 677 6.61 -15.70 -5.98
CA ALA A 677 5.71 -16.80 -5.60
C ALA A 677 4.26 -16.32 -5.40
N LEU A 678 4.07 -15.15 -4.77
CA LEU A 678 2.76 -14.53 -4.62
C LEU A 678 2.13 -14.12 -5.96
N LEU A 679 2.93 -13.65 -6.92
CA LEU A 679 2.44 -13.39 -8.28
C LEU A 679 1.99 -14.68 -9.00
N PHE A 680 2.69 -15.79 -8.81
CA PHE A 680 2.23 -17.08 -9.34
C PHE A 680 0.90 -17.51 -8.73
N LEU A 681 0.70 -17.30 -7.42
CA LEU A 681 -0.58 -17.55 -6.77
C LEU A 681 -1.70 -16.68 -7.37
N LEU A 682 -1.42 -15.40 -7.61
CA LEU A 682 -2.36 -14.48 -8.26
C LEU A 682 -2.72 -14.94 -9.68
N VAL A 683 -1.74 -15.38 -10.47
CA VAL A 683 -1.97 -15.96 -11.80
C VAL A 683 -2.87 -17.20 -11.71
N LEU A 684 -2.69 -18.04 -10.70
CA LEU A 684 -3.53 -19.21 -10.47
C LEU A 684 -4.99 -18.82 -10.20
N ILE A 685 -5.22 -17.81 -9.34
CA ILE A 685 -6.56 -17.28 -9.07
C ILE A 685 -7.21 -16.75 -10.35
N ILE A 686 -6.47 -15.96 -11.14
CA ILE A 686 -6.94 -15.44 -12.43
C ILE A 686 -7.29 -16.60 -13.38
N TRP A 687 -6.48 -17.65 -13.41
CA TRP A 687 -6.71 -18.83 -14.25
C TRP A 687 -7.96 -19.63 -13.86
N ILE A 688 -8.23 -19.77 -12.56
CA ILE A 688 -9.46 -20.42 -12.06
C ILE A 688 -10.70 -19.67 -12.54
N VAL A 689 -10.72 -18.33 -12.34
CA VAL A 689 -11.86 -17.48 -12.75
C VAL A 689 -12.01 -17.44 -14.28
N TYR A 690 -10.89 -17.40 -15.01
CA TYR A 690 -10.87 -17.53 -16.48
C TYR A 690 -11.57 -18.82 -16.94
N ASN A 691 -11.22 -19.98 -16.37
CA ASN A 691 -11.83 -21.24 -16.74
C ASN A 691 -13.33 -21.28 -16.41
N ALA A 692 -13.74 -20.75 -15.27
CA ALA A 692 -15.15 -20.61 -14.88
C ALA A 692 -15.91 -19.73 -15.89
N THR A 693 -15.30 -18.61 -16.30
CA THR A 693 -15.85 -17.67 -17.29
C THR A 693 -16.03 -18.35 -18.64
N VAL A 694 -15.01 -19.05 -19.13
CA VAL A 694 -15.08 -19.79 -20.41
C VAL A 694 -16.18 -20.86 -20.37
N ARG A 695 -16.32 -21.60 -19.26
CA ARG A 695 -17.42 -22.60 -19.10
C ARG A 695 -18.79 -21.93 -19.23
N LYS A 696 -18.96 -20.76 -18.56
CA LYS A 696 -20.21 -20.01 -18.61
C LYS A 696 -20.53 -19.49 -20.00
N MET A 697 -19.54 -18.96 -20.72
CA MET A 697 -19.69 -18.47 -22.11
C MET A 697 -20.09 -19.59 -23.06
N LYS A 698 -19.48 -20.76 -22.93
CA LYS A 698 -19.87 -21.97 -23.73
C LYS A 698 -21.34 -22.36 -23.50
N GLN A 699 -21.80 -22.34 -22.26
CA GLN A 699 -23.20 -22.59 -21.92
C GLN A 699 -24.12 -21.56 -22.55
N MET A 700 -23.75 -20.26 -22.53
CA MET A 700 -24.57 -19.19 -23.11
C MET A 700 -24.68 -19.26 -24.64
N LEU A 701 -23.61 -19.69 -25.29
CA LEU A 701 -23.57 -19.89 -26.75
C LEU A 701 -24.14 -21.25 -27.21
N GLY A 702 -24.56 -22.11 -26.29
CA GLY A 702 -25.04 -23.45 -26.64
C GLY A 702 -23.99 -24.32 -27.39
N ILE A 703 -22.70 -24.12 -27.02
CA ILE A 703 -21.61 -24.96 -27.55
C ILE A 703 -21.52 -26.19 -26.65
N GLN A 704 -22.26 -27.25 -27.00
CA GLN A 704 -22.14 -28.53 -26.32
C GLN A 704 -20.90 -29.26 -26.86
N GLN A 705 -20.02 -29.74 -25.97
CA GLN A 705 -19.12 -30.83 -26.32
C GLN A 705 -19.99 -32.11 -26.42
N PRO A 706 -19.79 -32.99 -27.42
CA PRO A 706 -20.43 -34.27 -27.39
C PRO A 706 -20.02 -34.98 -26.10
N LYS A 707 -20.97 -35.16 -25.18
CA LYS A 707 -20.82 -36.08 -24.07
C LYS A 707 -20.65 -37.48 -24.70
N ASN A 708 -19.44 -38.03 -24.57
CA ASN A 708 -19.11 -39.45 -24.76
C ASN A 708 -19.92 -40.19 -25.83
N MET A 709 -19.45 -40.10 -27.07
CA MET A 709 -19.82 -41.04 -28.12
C MET A 709 -19.28 -42.48 -27.85
N ASN A 710 -18.46 -42.64 -26.80
CA ASN A 710 -17.90 -43.93 -26.39
C ASN A 710 -18.82 -44.79 -25.51
N ARG A 711 -20.09 -44.37 -25.27
CA ARG A 711 -21.07 -45.19 -24.54
C ARG A 711 -22.15 -45.83 -25.44
N VAL A 712 -22.17 -45.50 -26.72
CA VAL A 712 -23.18 -46.03 -27.65
C VAL A 712 -22.61 -47.13 -28.55
N MET A 713 -21.29 -47.33 -28.63
CA MET A 713 -20.67 -48.44 -29.37
C MET A 713 -20.37 -49.70 -28.53
N GLN A 714 -20.92 -49.82 -27.34
CA GLN A 714 -20.82 -51.01 -26.50
C GLN A 714 -22.17 -51.70 -26.27
N VAL A 715 -23.22 -51.33 -27.03
CA VAL A 715 -24.54 -51.96 -26.97
C VAL A 715 -25.09 -52.22 -28.43
N GLU A 716 -24.24 -52.66 -29.33
CA GLU A 716 -24.65 -53.40 -30.50
C GLU A 716 -23.74 -54.61 -30.68
#